data_87d17238d886e44ca6c5b7b8520b5f16
#
_entry.id   87d17238d886e44ca6c5b7b8520b5f16
#
_cell.length_a   1.000
_cell.length_b   1.000
_cell.length_c   1.000
_cell.angle_alpha   90.00
_cell.angle_beta   90.00
_cell.angle_gamma   90.00
#
_symmetry.space_group_name_H-M   'P 1'
#
loop_
_entity.id
_entity.type
_entity.pdbx_description
1 polymer ?
#
loop_
_entity_poly.entity_id
_entity_poly.type
_entity_poly.pdbx_seq_one_letter_code
_entity_poly.pdbx_strand_id
1 'polypeptide(L)'
;INTSNSIDMVLQQGERLALDERLDRQFLREVSRHLDDLRLIQNIFNEYAIYSANIESDEDNWLDANKLLGILIYKNVYPRDFERLHRSEGNLADLLVVKPKLIAQGEAVKRDEITKLESLLEFGERQVASDLRQLRQIYAMELIEMLPANTISVNLGNAGMVSLAGLPEHDQFESVFSAANVAVRSFNHSQQVNIAGLQDRVDPDNSFEARKAAIETNAHDARNAAIRRIRTLRTEIASLRTSRFEELLRSNSDKLDALFAPFGKNGALARYLVLEGHLDDTYYQYTSLFHSGRLSPDDNRFLIQIRAFTTPEPNFPIDNPTEVVAAMRDDDFRQSYALNVVIVDCLLADPVRYADQITKLLEFLSANFGRAEDFLDIYYASGTGVPALLDALADMWKGFVPAVISSRRNISHVTRVLSSLSEKRLGELATGFEELPRFVTENLPKILAEVPELDPTRLESLGVEVEDLASIETHQVVLRQMFEKGFFELSFENIAYAYEKLLGEKDVEGLRSRNYTTLRAVCDPTLSARVEREFSVYLGEVLLKLGDNTEESPDALLAIMDRDDVDEKAVEWLLTRQTTLIPALDDVPALWVPKLFDLGRIRPTWSNCLAFMDAEGYEEEQLVHYLDRDEVRATILQEPIPDDDGAAHLRSFLLNASSLSEEAYRDYVAALPRPFIAFPEGIGPDKSQILIDEQKIVFAKDTFEALAGDRDLQVSFLARNIETYHAGKTGIAIDDDFKEELVKADIEDAQRHALIGSMDLTTLPDAPGRAAVIAPILERVDRPLPKLSADQAKLLIENAGTVRSKISLLNKANKLLPDEMVRAIMAALPEPYSRIRKGYYTPYLEPTAENLELVAWLDDRDIISSWSRGILSGDIRVNLKRR
;
A
#
# COMPACT_ATOMS: atom_id res chain seq x y z
N ILE A 1 71.73 -11.73 -56.50
CA ILE A 1 71.70 -12.74 -55.43
C ILE A 1 70.31 -13.41 -55.44
N ASN A 2 70.31 -14.76 -55.53
CA ASN A 2 69.05 -15.50 -55.54
C ASN A 2 68.37 -15.38 -54.13
N THR A 3 67.10 -15.19 -54.09
CA THR A 3 66.33 -15.11 -52.85
C THR A 3 66.54 -16.31 -51.89
N SER A 4 66.84 -17.49 -52.41
CA SER A 4 67.27 -18.67 -51.66
C SER A 4 68.52 -18.46 -50.81
N ASN A 5 69.48 -17.69 -51.32
CA ASN A 5 70.71 -17.44 -50.58
C ASN A 5 70.55 -16.44 -49.41
N SER A 6 69.62 -15.52 -49.54
CA SER A 6 69.24 -14.57 -48.43
C SER A 6 68.53 -15.28 -47.31
N ILE A 7 67.60 -16.20 -47.57
CA ILE A 7 66.91 -17.02 -46.61
C ILE A 7 67.92 -17.88 -45.83
N ASP A 8 68.75 -18.62 -46.53
CA ASP A 8 69.77 -19.49 -45.92
C ASP A 8 70.70 -18.71 -45.02
N MET A 9 71.11 -17.49 -45.45
CA MET A 9 71.96 -16.68 -44.65
C MET A 9 71.36 -16.09 -43.44
N VAL A 10 70.13 -15.60 -43.50
CA VAL A 10 69.39 -15.08 -42.36
C VAL A 10 69.17 -16.19 -41.31
N LEU A 11 68.73 -17.38 -41.73
CA LEU A 11 68.60 -18.56 -40.86
C LEU A 11 69.94 -19.00 -40.25
N GLN A 12 70.99 -19.05 -41.06
CA GLN A 12 72.31 -19.38 -40.56
C GLN A 12 72.87 -18.37 -39.56
N GLN A 13 72.57 -17.09 -39.71
CA GLN A 13 72.89 -16.09 -38.68
C GLN A 13 72.06 -16.26 -37.41
N GLY A 14 70.77 -16.59 -37.49
CA GLY A 14 69.97 -16.93 -36.38
C GLY A 14 70.48 -18.11 -35.58
N GLU A 15 70.87 -19.21 -36.27
CA GLU A 15 71.47 -20.39 -35.65
C GLU A 15 72.85 -20.09 -35.04
N ARG A 16 73.72 -19.33 -35.73
CA ARG A 16 75.03 -18.92 -35.20
C ARG A 16 74.96 -18.19 -33.89
N LEU A 17 73.97 -17.40 -33.68
CA LEU A 17 73.75 -16.58 -32.48
C LEU A 17 72.83 -17.24 -31.44
N ALA A 18 72.42 -18.49 -31.65
CA ALA A 18 71.51 -19.23 -30.83
C ALA A 18 70.15 -18.48 -30.57
N LEU A 19 69.69 -17.80 -31.57
CA LEU A 19 68.48 -16.94 -31.49
C LEU A 19 67.21 -17.68 -31.83
N ASP A 20 67.22 -18.95 -32.19
CA ASP A 20 66.07 -19.79 -32.60
C ASP A 20 64.95 -19.93 -31.52
N GLU A 21 65.32 -19.75 -30.29
CA GLU A 21 64.40 -19.80 -29.17
C GLU A 21 63.73 -18.43 -28.86
N ARG A 22 64.24 -17.33 -29.40
CA ARG A 22 63.84 -15.95 -29.07
C ARG A 22 63.20 -15.22 -30.26
N LEU A 23 63.55 -15.59 -31.47
CA LEU A 23 63.03 -14.95 -32.70
C LEU A 23 62.07 -15.84 -33.44
N ASP A 24 60.94 -15.24 -33.91
CA ASP A 24 59.97 -15.96 -34.70
C ASP A 24 60.60 -16.37 -36.07
N ARG A 25 60.57 -17.67 -36.35
CA ARG A 25 61.08 -18.22 -37.62
C ARG A 25 60.32 -17.72 -38.84
N GLN A 26 59.01 -17.43 -38.66
CA GLN A 26 58.21 -16.90 -39.76
C GLN A 26 58.63 -15.47 -40.06
N PHE A 27 58.89 -14.66 -39.02
CA PHE A 27 59.36 -13.31 -39.11
C PHE A 27 60.73 -13.32 -39.89
N LEU A 28 61.65 -14.14 -39.51
CA LEU A 28 62.99 -14.27 -40.18
C LEU A 28 62.83 -14.64 -41.65
N ARG A 29 61.95 -15.54 -42.00
CA ARG A 29 61.68 -15.96 -43.39
C ARG A 29 61.10 -14.84 -44.23
N GLU A 30 60.11 -14.14 -43.72
CA GLU A 30 59.49 -13.05 -44.48
C GLU A 30 60.44 -11.87 -44.70
N VAL A 31 61.16 -11.45 -43.63
CA VAL A 31 62.14 -10.37 -43.73
C VAL A 31 63.28 -10.72 -44.75
N SER A 32 63.75 -11.99 -44.78
CA SER A 32 64.79 -12.42 -45.69
C SER A 32 64.43 -12.23 -47.15
N ARG A 33 63.14 -12.18 -47.52
CA ARG A 33 62.67 -11.91 -48.89
C ARG A 33 62.94 -10.47 -49.34
N HIS A 34 63.11 -9.55 -48.38
CA HIS A 34 63.30 -8.12 -48.55
C HIS A 34 64.73 -7.67 -48.39
N LEU A 35 65.66 -8.56 -47.95
CA LEU A 35 67.05 -8.25 -47.69
C LEU A 35 67.93 -8.88 -48.76
N ASP A 36 68.36 -8.08 -49.73
CA ASP A 36 69.15 -8.54 -50.92
C ASP A 36 70.65 -8.48 -50.74
N ASP A 37 71.16 -7.75 -49.71
CA ASP A 37 72.56 -7.58 -49.45
C ASP A 37 73.05 -8.44 -48.28
N LEU A 38 73.97 -9.38 -48.55
CA LEU A 38 74.58 -10.26 -47.52
C LEU A 38 75.35 -9.51 -46.46
N ARG A 39 75.91 -8.37 -46.74
CA ARG A 39 76.66 -7.53 -45.79
C ARG A 39 75.68 -6.82 -44.89
N LEU A 40 74.60 -6.37 -45.47
CA LEU A 40 73.48 -5.77 -44.69
C LEU A 40 72.93 -6.77 -43.64
N ILE A 41 72.68 -8.01 -44.08
CA ILE A 41 72.24 -9.08 -43.19
C ILE A 41 73.18 -9.29 -42.02
N GLN A 42 74.52 -9.43 -42.37
CA GLN A 42 75.60 -9.57 -41.38
C GLN A 42 75.59 -8.42 -40.37
N ASN A 43 75.48 -7.19 -40.85
CA ASN A 43 75.50 -6.00 -40.01
C ASN A 43 74.34 -5.99 -39.06
N ILE A 44 73.11 -6.27 -39.53
CA ILE A 44 71.87 -6.32 -38.71
C ILE A 44 72.05 -7.34 -37.58
N PHE A 45 72.46 -8.55 -37.89
CA PHE A 45 72.63 -9.59 -36.85
C PHE A 45 73.78 -9.34 -35.87
N ASN A 46 74.82 -8.75 -36.31
CA ASN A 46 75.89 -8.36 -35.42
C ASN A 46 75.48 -7.23 -34.47
N GLU A 47 74.73 -6.24 -34.96
CA GLU A 47 74.17 -5.20 -34.14
C GLU A 47 73.16 -5.80 -33.19
N TYR A 48 72.26 -6.71 -33.64
CA TYR A 48 71.30 -7.39 -32.80
C TYR A 48 71.99 -8.12 -31.62
N ALA A 49 73.04 -8.85 -31.85
CA ALA A 49 73.83 -9.56 -30.85
C ALA A 49 74.47 -8.60 -29.80
N ILE A 50 74.88 -7.39 -30.20
CA ILE A 50 75.36 -6.38 -29.27
C ILE A 50 74.25 -5.80 -28.41
N TYR A 51 73.11 -5.45 -29.00
CA TYR A 51 72.02 -4.78 -28.28
C TYR A 51 71.18 -5.76 -27.49
N SER A 52 70.99 -7.02 -27.89
CA SER A 52 70.34 -8.05 -27.11
C SER A 52 71.11 -8.38 -25.82
N ALA A 53 72.45 -8.40 -25.83
CA ALA A 53 73.27 -8.60 -24.65
C ALA A 53 73.13 -7.45 -23.63
N ASN A 54 72.95 -6.23 -24.08
CA ASN A 54 72.67 -5.08 -23.20
C ASN A 54 71.27 -5.13 -22.53
N ILE A 55 70.26 -5.72 -23.17
CA ILE A 55 68.90 -5.91 -22.63
C ILE A 55 68.95 -6.99 -21.57
N GLU A 56 69.77 -8.04 -21.71
CA GLU A 56 69.85 -9.15 -20.75
C GLU A 56 70.50 -8.75 -19.41
N SER A 57 71.18 -7.61 -19.36
CA SER A 57 71.80 -7.11 -18.13
C SER A 57 70.83 -6.32 -17.22
N ASP A 58 69.64 -6.02 -17.68
CA ASP A 58 68.64 -5.25 -16.91
C ASP A 58 67.45 -6.20 -16.55
N GLU A 59 67.39 -6.66 -15.28
CA GLU A 59 66.42 -7.65 -14.81
C GLU A 59 64.91 -7.18 -14.94
N ASP A 60 64.72 -5.89 -15.19
CA ASP A 60 63.36 -5.29 -15.26
C ASP A 60 62.87 -4.98 -16.70
N ASN A 61 63.63 -5.33 -17.75
CA ASN A 61 63.35 -4.87 -19.11
C ASN A 61 62.80 -6.00 -20.02
N TRP A 62 61.52 -6.09 -20.20
CA TRP A 62 60.80 -7.08 -21.03
C TRP A 62 60.63 -6.62 -22.49
N LEU A 63 61.72 -6.21 -23.14
CA LEU A 63 61.70 -5.80 -24.55
C LEU A 63 61.47 -7.00 -25.47
N ASP A 64 60.60 -6.89 -26.48
CA ASP A 64 60.35 -7.94 -27.47
C ASP A 64 61.53 -8.08 -28.44
N ALA A 65 62.11 -9.28 -28.51
CA ALA A 65 63.22 -9.62 -29.35
C ALA A 65 62.98 -9.40 -30.86
N ASN A 66 61.75 -9.67 -31.32
CA ASN A 66 61.33 -9.48 -32.72
C ASN A 66 61.24 -8.00 -33.04
N LYS A 67 60.71 -7.16 -32.15
CA LYS A 67 60.65 -5.70 -32.32
C LYS A 67 62.04 -5.09 -32.34
N LEU A 68 62.99 -5.55 -31.46
CA LEU A 68 64.37 -5.11 -31.52
C LEU A 68 64.99 -5.41 -32.90
N LEU A 69 64.78 -6.62 -33.38
CA LEU A 69 65.23 -6.96 -34.70
C LEU A 69 64.55 -6.13 -35.80
N GLY A 70 63.29 -5.88 -35.69
CA GLY A 70 62.52 -5.03 -36.60
C GLY A 70 63.04 -3.61 -36.72
N ILE A 71 63.39 -2.97 -35.58
CA ILE A 71 63.88 -1.60 -35.55
C ILE A 71 65.36 -1.57 -36.12
N LEU A 72 66.19 -2.61 -35.86
CA LEU A 72 67.49 -2.73 -36.40
C LEU A 72 67.45 -2.94 -37.91
N ILE A 73 66.53 -3.73 -38.43
CA ILE A 73 66.31 -3.87 -39.86
C ILE A 73 65.91 -2.50 -40.45
N TYR A 74 64.94 -1.80 -39.79
CA TYR A 74 64.59 -0.46 -40.22
C TYR A 74 65.77 0.50 -40.26
N LYS A 75 66.55 0.55 -39.20
CA LYS A 75 67.77 1.37 -39.10
C LYS A 75 68.75 1.14 -40.27
N ASN A 76 68.96 -0.11 -40.60
CA ASN A 76 69.91 -0.48 -41.64
C ASN A 76 69.43 -0.32 -43.08
N VAL A 77 68.11 -0.47 -43.30
CA VAL A 77 67.46 -0.30 -44.61
C VAL A 77 67.12 1.16 -44.90
N TYR A 78 66.75 1.93 -43.84
CA TYR A 78 66.38 3.34 -43.99
C TYR A 78 67.23 4.25 -43.09
N PRO A 79 68.55 4.27 -43.22
CA PRO A 79 69.37 4.94 -42.23
C PRO A 79 69.11 6.44 -42.11
N ARG A 80 68.76 7.10 -43.19
CA ARG A 80 68.48 8.54 -43.20
C ARG A 80 67.15 8.83 -42.50
N ASP A 81 66.12 7.97 -42.60
CA ASP A 81 64.84 8.14 -41.95
C ASP A 81 64.96 7.80 -40.46
N PHE A 82 65.74 6.75 -40.12
CA PHE A 82 66.02 6.38 -38.77
C PHE A 82 66.80 7.48 -37.97
N GLU A 83 67.74 8.21 -38.61
CA GLU A 83 68.43 9.37 -37.99
C GLU A 83 67.46 10.53 -37.64
N ARG A 84 66.30 10.62 -38.34
CA ARG A 84 65.30 11.67 -38.13
C ARG A 84 64.29 11.25 -37.13
N LEU A 85 64.16 9.93 -36.94
CA LEU A 85 63.12 9.33 -36.12
C LEU A 85 63.22 9.79 -34.65
N HIS A 86 64.41 10.00 -34.09
CA HIS A 86 64.61 10.52 -32.74
C HIS A 86 64.18 11.98 -32.55
N ARG A 87 63.94 12.70 -33.68
CA ARG A 87 63.34 14.05 -33.66
C ARG A 87 61.82 14.02 -33.97
N SER A 88 61.25 12.82 -34.01
CA SER A 88 59.83 12.62 -34.45
C SER A 88 59.61 13.12 -35.87
N GLU A 89 60.64 13.01 -36.76
CA GLU A 89 60.54 13.39 -38.15
C GLU A 89 60.84 12.15 -39.04
N GLY A 90 60.27 12.17 -40.26
CA GLY A 90 60.53 11.13 -41.27
C GLY A 90 59.28 10.26 -41.53
N ASN A 91 59.48 9.34 -42.53
CA ASN A 91 58.32 8.56 -43.01
C ASN A 91 57.65 7.66 -41.93
N LEU A 92 58.49 7.07 -41.04
CA LEU A 92 57.95 6.25 -39.96
C LEU A 92 57.22 7.10 -38.89
N ALA A 93 57.84 8.23 -38.53
CA ALA A 93 57.19 9.16 -37.58
C ALA A 93 55.86 9.68 -38.12
N ASP A 94 55.85 10.09 -39.43
CA ASP A 94 54.60 10.55 -40.07
C ASP A 94 53.52 9.45 -40.14
N LEU A 95 53.94 8.18 -40.37
CA LEU A 95 53.04 7.04 -40.35
C LEU A 95 52.43 6.81 -38.93
N LEU A 96 53.26 6.87 -37.88
CA LEU A 96 52.83 6.63 -36.53
C LEU A 96 51.86 7.73 -36.00
N VAL A 97 52.04 8.97 -36.45
CA VAL A 97 51.09 10.09 -36.13
C VAL A 97 49.68 9.84 -36.69
N VAL A 98 49.52 8.87 -37.59
CA VAL A 98 48.18 8.47 -38.08
C VAL A 98 47.36 7.75 -37.00
N LYS A 99 48.01 7.02 -36.06
CA LYS A 99 47.28 6.29 -34.96
C LYS A 99 46.34 7.20 -34.17
N PRO A 100 46.77 8.29 -33.54
CA PRO A 100 45.88 9.17 -32.78
C PRO A 100 44.77 9.77 -33.64
N LYS A 101 45.06 10.03 -34.94
CA LYS A 101 44.00 10.54 -35.86
C LYS A 101 42.94 9.51 -36.15
N LEU A 102 43.28 8.23 -36.32
CA LEU A 102 42.33 7.14 -36.54
C LEU A 102 41.47 6.90 -35.29
N ILE A 103 42.12 6.92 -34.12
CA ILE A 103 41.42 6.81 -32.84
C ILE A 103 40.44 7.98 -32.71
N ALA A 104 40.86 9.22 -32.87
CA ALA A 104 40.03 10.41 -32.74
C ALA A 104 38.85 10.40 -33.73
N GLN A 105 39.05 9.95 -34.99
CA GLN A 105 37.96 9.79 -35.95
C GLN A 105 36.96 8.72 -35.52
N GLY A 106 37.43 7.57 -35.07
CA GLY A 106 36.59 6.49 -34.57
C GLY A 106 35.78 6.90 -33.32
N GLU A 107 36.43 7.62 -32.40
CA GLU A 107 35.76 8.15 -31.21
C GLU A 107 34.72 9.21 -31.54
N ALA A 108 35.03 10.14 -32.45
CA ALA A 108 34.08 11.22 -32.82
C ALA A 108 32.74 10.66 -33.32
N VAL A 109 32.81 9.63 -34.19
CA VAL A 109 31.60 8.96 -34.70
C VAL A 109 30.79 8.34 -33.57
N LYS A 110 31.44 7.64 -32.63
CA LYS A 110 30.78 6.97 -31.52
C LYS A 110 30.24 7.96 -30.49
N ARG A 111 30.97 9.05 -30.21
CA ARG A 111 30.49 10.13 -29.33
C ARG A 111 29.28 10.86 -29.92
N ASP A 112 29.24 11.09 -31.22
CA ASP A 112 28.08 11.67 -31.89
C ASP A 112 26.85 10.76 -31.77
N GLU A 113 27.03 9.44 -31.88
CA GLU A 113 25.96 8.46 -31.64
C GLU A 113 25.50 8.46 -30.19
N ILE A 114 26.41 8.53 -29.21
CA ILE A 114 26.08 8.63 -27.76
C ILE A 114 25.27 9.89 -27.50
N THR A 115 25.70 11.06 -27.99
CA THR A 115 25.01 12.33 -27.80
C THR A 115 23.59 12.29 -28.40
N LYS A 116 23.42 11.64 -29.55
CA LYS A 116 22.08 11.43 -30.15
C LYS A 116 21.20 10.54 -29.28
N LEU A 117 21.76 9.46 -28.75
CA LEU A 117 21.01 8.56 -27.85
C LEU A 117 20.68 9.23 -26.53
N GLU A 118 21.58 9.99 -25.93
CA GLU A 118 21.33 10.77 -24.71
C GLU A 118 20.24 11.82 -24.93
N SER A 119 20.25 12.51 -26.08
CA SER A 119 19.20 13.45 -26.46
C SER A 119 17.84 12.75 -26.67
N LEU A 120 17.83 11.53 -27.22
CA LEU A 120 16.62 10.71 -27.37
C LEU A 120 16.07 10.23 -26.04
N LEU A 121 16.93 9.91 -25.06
CA LEU A 121 16.50 9.53 -23.71
C LEU A 121 15.82 10.71 -22.98
N GLU A 122 16.40 11.90 -23.05
CA GLU A 122 15.81 13.11 -22.47
C GLU A 122 14.48 13.49 -23.13
N PHE A 123 14.39 13.35 -24.45
CA PHE A 123 13.15 13.58 -25.21
C PHE A 123 12.10 12.52 -24.88
N GLY A 124 12.52 11.25 -24.74
CA GLY A 124 11.63 10.12 -24.44
C GLY A 124 10.91 10.29 -23.11
N GLU A 125 11.56 10.79 -22.07
CA GLU A 125 10.93 11.06 -20.77
C GLU A 125 9.82 12.12 -20.88
N ARG A 126 10.03 13.15 -21.67
CA ARG A 126 9.03 14.19 -21.96
C ARG A 126 7.87 13.64 -22.82
N GLN A 127 8.17 12.75 -23.75
CA GLN A 127 7.18 12.14 -24.63
C GLN A 127 6.23 11.23 -23.86
N VAL A 128 6.73 10.39 -22.95
CA VAL A 128 5.89 9.51 -22.11
C VAL A 128 4.87 10.33 -21.32
N ALA A 129 5.29 11.40 -20.69
CA ALA A 129 4.38 12.29 -19.97
C ALA A 129 3.32 12.91 -20.88
N SER A 130 3.69 13.24 -22.13
CA SER A 130 2.76 13.75 -23.15
C SER A 130 1.77 12.70 -23.60
N ASP A 131 2.21 11.48 -23.85
CA ASP A 131 1.38 10.38 -24.33
C ASP A 131 0.36 9.93 -23.29
N LEU A 132 0.75 9.86 -22.01
CA LEU A 132 -0.15 9.60 -20.90
C LEU A 132 -1.19 10.72 -20.73
N ARG A 133 -0.78 11.97 -20.90
CA ARG A 133 -1.68 13.11 -20.89
C ARG A 133 -2.70 13.04 -22.04
N GLN A 134 -2.26 12.70 -23.24
CA GLN A 134 -3.14 12.50 -24.40
C GLN A 134 -4.11 11.34 -24.17
N LEU A 135 -3.64 10.23 -23.59
CA LEU A 135 -4.51 9.11 -23.23
C LEU A 135 -5.61 9.57 -22.27
N ARG A 136 -5.26 10.28 -21.20
CA ARG A 136 -6.24 10.83 -20.25
C ARG A 136 -7.20 11.83 -20.92
N GLN A 137 -6.71 12.65 -21.86
CA GLN A 137 -7.56 13.58 -22.59
C GLN A 137 -8.63 12.88 -23.44
N ILE A 138 -8.29 11.79 -24.11
CA ILE A 138 -9.26 11.01 -24.92
C ILE A 138 -10.39 10.49 -24.02
N TYR A 139 -10.08 9.88 -22.90
CA TYR A 139 -11.08 9.36 -21.97
C TYR A 139 -11.87 10.47 -21.28
N ALA A 140 -11.23 11.59 -20.97
CA ALA A 140 -11.91 12.76 -20.40
C ALA A 140 -12.91 13.39 -21.36
N MET A 141 -12.59 13.44 -22.66
CA MET A 141 -13.53 13.92 -23.69
C MET A 141 -14.75 13.02 -23.79
N GLU A 142 -14.56 11.70 -23.88
CA GLU A 142 -15.67 10.76 -23.90
C GLU A 142 -16.51 10.80 -22.62
N LEU A 143 -15.86 10.90 -21.46
CA LEU A 143 -16.58 11.12 -20.21
C LEU A 143 -17.44 12.39 -20.26
N ILE A 144 -16.90 13.49 -20.75
CA ILE A 144 -17.63 14.76 -20.86
C ILE A 144 -18.85 14.61 -21.80
N GLU A 145 -18.74 13.84 -22.89
CA GLU A 145 -19.87 13.54 -23.78
C GLU A 145 -20.96 12.70 -23.11
N MET A 146 -20.61 11.85 -22.15
CA MET A 146 -21.57 11.08 -21.37
C MET A 146 -22.30 11.92 -20.31
N LEU A 147 -21.77 13.09 -19.97
CA LEU A 147 -22.34 13.96 -18.94
C LEU A 147 -23.39 14.91 -19.51
N PRO A 148 -24.37 15.36 -18.69
CA PRO A 148 -25.31 16.39 -19.08
C PRO A 148 -24.61 17.69 -19.54
N ALA A 149 -25.13 18.33 -20.57
CA ALA A 149 -24.50 19.49 -21.24
C ALA A 149 -24.22 20.70 -20.32
N ASN A 150 -24.84 20.78 -19.17
CA ASN A 150 -24.69 21.84 -18.18
C ASN A 150 -23.81 21.43 -16.97
N THR A 151 -23.06 20.34 -17.07
CA THR A 151 -22.15 19.89 -16.04
C THR A 151 -20.92 20.83 -15.95
N ILE A 152 -20.53 21.20 -14.73
CA ILE A 152 -19.37 22.08 -14.48
C ILE A 152 -18.21 21.30 -13.86
N SER A 153 -18.52 20.33 -12.98
CA SER A 153 -17.54 19.54 -12.28
C SER A 153 -18.01 18.12 -12.01
N VAL A 154 -17.05 17.23 -11.85
CA VAL A 154 -17.23 15.80 -11.57
C VAL A 154 -16.55 15.47 -10.25
N ASN A 155 -17.14 14.61 -9.44
CA ASN A 155 -16.54 14.13 -8.21
C ASN A 155 -15.62 12.93 -8.51
N LEU A 156 -14.35 13.07 -8.19
CA LEU A 156 -13.33 12.02 -8.30
C LEU A 156 -13.07 11.37 -6.91
N GLY A 157 -14.11 10.89 -6.26
CA GLY A 157 -13.98 10.22 -4.97
C GLY A 157 -13.33 11.13 -3.89
N ASN A 158 -12.17 10.74 -3.39
CA ASN A 158 -11.46 11.48 -2.33
C ASN A 158 -10.97 12.87 -2.74
N ALA A 159 -10.79 13.14 -4.03
CA ALA A 159 -10.40 14.46 -4.53
C ALA A 159 -11.53 15.49 -4.51
N GLY A 160 -12.77 15.04 -4.30
CA GLY A 160 -13.94 15.94 -4.36
C GLY A 160 -14.28 16.40 -5.78
N MET A 161 -14.88 17.61 -5.89
CA MET A 161 -15.35 18.15 -7.15
C MET A 161 -14.22 18.76 -7.97
N VAL A 162 -13.90 18.17 -9.13
CA VAL A 162 -12.90 18.62 -10.09
C VAL A 162 -13.59 19.24 -11.30
N SER A 163 -13.10 20.37 -11.81
CA SER A 163 -13.64 21.00 -13.00
C SER A 163 -13.39 20.15 -14.25
N LEU A 164 -14.29 20.21 -15.23
CA LEU A 164 -14.14 19.43 -16.49
C LEU A 164 -12.84 19.76 -17.21
N ALA A 165 -12.38 21.00 -17.19
CA ALA A 165 -11.14 21.42 -17.83
C ALA A 165 -9.88 20.89 -17.11
N GLY A 166 -9.95 20.67 -15.79
CA GLY A 166 -8.83 20.13 -15.00
C GLY A 166 -8.83 18.62 -14.91
N LEU A 167 -9.84 17.97 -15.45
CA LEU A 167 -10.04 16.52 -15.29
C LEU A 167 -8.85 15.67 -15.81
N PRO A 168 -8.30 15.89 -17.01
CA PRO A 168 -7.22 15.06 -17.54
C PRO A 168 -5.89 15.22 -16.82
N GLU A 169 -5.72 16.33 -16.10
CA GLU A 169 -4.46 16.67 -15.40
C GLU A 169 -4.51 16.28 -13.92
N HIS A 170 -5.66 15.81 -13.44
CA HIS A 170 -5.82 15.48 -12.04
C HIS A 170 -5.24 14.12 -11.71
N ASP A 171 -4.46 14.01 -10.62
CA ASP A 171 -3.78 12.77 -10.23
C ASP A 171 -4.76 11.60 -10.00
N GLN A 172 -5.93 11.88 -9.45
CA GLN A 172 -6.97 10.88 -9.22
C GLN A 172 -7.93 10.67 -10.42
N PHE A 173 -7.56 11.06 -11.64
CA PHE A 173 -8.38 10.84 -12.83
C PHE A 173 -8.78 9.35 -12.99
N GLU A 174 -7.88 8.46 -12.67
CA GLU A 174 -8.05 7.01 -12.83
C GLU A 174 -9.17 6.44 -11.94
N SER A 175 -9.54 7.12 -10.85
CA SER A 175 -10.66 6.71 -10.00
C SER A 175 -12.02 6.65 -10.73
N VAL A 176 -12.14 7.31 -11.88
CA VAL A 176 -13.33 7.26 -12.74
C VAL A 176 -13.61 5.84 -13.24
N PHE A 177 -12.56 5.03 -13.46
CA PHE A 177 -12.71 3.67 -13.99
C PHE A 177 -13.20 2.67 -12.94
N SER A 178 -13.04 2.96 -11.67
CA SER A 178 -13.52 2.11 -10.57
C SER A 178 -14.97 2.37 -10.17
N ALA A 179 -15.60 3.43 -10.69
CA ALA A 179 -16.94 3.86 -10.32
C ALA A 179 -17.95 3.59 -11.45
N ALA A 180 -19.06 2.90 -11.15
CA ALA A 180 -20.18 2.77 -12.08
C ALA A 180 -20.98 4.08 -12.23
N ASN A 181 -20.96 4.94 -11.21
CA ASN A 181 -21.65 6.23 -11.18
C ASN A 181 -20.74 7.30 -10.63
N VAL A 182 -20.79 8.49 -11.20
CA VAL A 182 -20.08 9.67 -10.69
C VAL A 182 -21.06 10.76 -10.30
N ALA A 183 -20.81 11.45 -9.20
CA ALA A 183 -21.58 12.62 -8.83
C ALA A 183 -21.08 13.81 -9.67
N VAL A 184 -22.00 14.47 -10.34
CA VAL A 184 -21.70 15.66 -11.15
C VAL A 184 -22.45 16.86 -10.59
N ARG A 185 -21.85 18.04 -10.74
CA ARG A 185 -22.44 19.31 -10.31
C ARG A 185 -22.71 20.22 -11.51
N SER A 186 -23.95 20.65 -11.60
CA SER A 186 -24.41 21.75 -12.45
C SER A 186 -24.63 23.01 -11.60
N PHE A 187 -24.98 24.15 -12.22
CA PHE A 187 -25.15 25.42 -11.52
C PHE A 187 -26.03 25.35 -10.25
N ASN A 188 -27.09 24.53 -10.25
CA ASN A 188 -28.07 24.48 -9.17
C ASN A 188 -28.33 23.09 -8.58
N HIS A 189 -27.77 22.03 -9.13
CA HIS A 189 -28.06 20.66 -8.69
C HIS A 189 -26.82 19.77 -8.76
N SER A 190 -26.73 18.82 -7.84
CA SER A 190 -25.84 17.68 -7.92
C SER A 190 -26.66 16.43 -8.26
N GLN A 191 -26.20 15.61 -9.19
CA GLN A 191 -26.85 14.37 -9.57
C GLN A 191 -25.80 13.28 -9.80
N GLN A 192 -26.25 12.04 -9.68
CA GLN A 192 -25.44 10.87 -10.04
C GLN A 192 -25.65 10.56 -11.52
N VAL A 193 -24.55 10.37 -12.25
CA VAL A 193 -24.57 9.97 -13.65
C VAL A 193 -23.91 8.64 -13.80
N ASN A 194 -24.57 7.72 -14.49
CA ASN A 194 -24.00 6.41 -14.80
C ASN A 194 -22.97 6.56 -15.91
N ILE A 195 -21.74 6.16 -15.60
CA ILE A 195 -20.60 6.16 -16.53
C ILE A 195 -20.12 4.74 -16.87
N ALA A 196 -20.90 3.72 -16.49
CA ALA A 196 -20.64 2.35 -16.91
C ALA A 196 -20.59 2.28 -18.43
N GLY A 197 -19.53 1.69 -18.98
CA GLY A 197 -19.28 1.63 -20.42
C GLY A 197 -18.40 2.75 -20.98
N LEU A 198 -17.86 3.66 -20.16
CA LEU A 198 -16.87 4.64 -20.61
C LEU A 198 -15.69 3.96 -21.29
N GLN A 199 -15.21 2.88 -20.74
CA GLN A 199 -14.12 2.08 -21.28
C GLN A 199 -14.46 1.53 -22.67
N ASP A 200 -15.63 0.90 -22.81
CA ASP A 200 -16.09 0.26 -24.06
C ASP A 200 -16.35 1.27 -25.18
N ARG A 201 -16.67 2.51 -24.83
CA ARG A 201 -16.89 3.60 -25.79
C ARG A 201 -15.59 4.12 -26.40
N VAL A 202 -14.53 4.17 -25.60
CA VAL A 202 -13.21 4.62 -26.08
C VAL A 202 -12.47 3.50 -26.79
N ASP A 203 -12.39 2.35 -26.16
CA ASP A 203 -11.70 1.18 -26.70
C ASP A 203 -12.29 -0.10 -26.07
N PRO A 204 -13.11 -0.86 -26.82
CA PRO A 204 -13.70 -2.09 -26.28
C PRO A 204 -12.70 -3.23 -26.10
N ASP A 205 -11.55 -3.17 -26.79
CA ASP A 205 -10.57 -4.27 -26.81
C ASP A 205 -9.46 -4.08 -25.77
N ASN A 206 -9.12 -2.81 -25.41
CA ASN A 206 -7.99 -2.52 -24.52
C ASN A 206 -8.39 -1.55 -23.42
N SER A 207 -8.25 -1.96 -22.16
CA SER A 207 -8.53 -1.10 -21.00
C SER A 207 -7.58 0.11 -20.93
N PHE A 208 -8.00 1.16 -20.23
CA PHE A 208 -7.16 2.32 -19.93
C PHE A 208 -5.83 1.89 -19.30
N GLU A 209 -5.88 1.02 -18.30
CA GLU A 209 -4.70 0.49 -17.60
C GLU A 209 -3.78 -0.30 -18.56
N ALA A 210 -4.34 -1.14 -19.43
CA ALA A 210 -3.56 -1.87 -20.41
C ALA A 210 -2.85 -0.93 -21.40
N ARG A 211 -3.51 0.14 -21.82
CA ARG A 211 -2.92 1.16 -22.72
C ARG A 211 -1.85 2.00 -22.01
N LYS A 212 -2.09 2.36 -20.76
CA LYS A 212 -1.12 3.04 -19.89
C LYS A 212 0.13 2.18 -19.71
N ALA A 213 -0.04 0.93 -19.30
CA ALA A 213 1.05 -0.02 -19.14
C ALA A 213 1.85 -0.24 -20.43
N ALA A 214 1.18 -0.29 -21.60
CA ALA A 214 1.85 -0.41 -22.89
C ALA A 214 2.72 0.81 -23.23
N ILE A 215 2.27 2.03 -22.93
CA ILE A 215 3.04 3.27 -23.12
C ILE A 215 4.29 3.24 -22.20
N GLU A 216 4.11 2.94 -20.94
CA GLU A 216 5.18 2.87 -19.95
C GLU A 216 6.20 1.77 -20.28
N THR A 217 5.73 0.57 -20.64
CA THR A 217 6.59 -0.57 -21.02
C THR A 217 7.40 -0.28 -22.28
N ASN A 218 6.79 0.25 -23.34
CA ASN A 218 7.47 0.59 -24.58
C ASN A 218 8.54 1.67 -24.36
N ALA A 219 8.27 2.65 -23.53
CA ALA A 219 9.24 3.67 -23.16
C ALA A 219 10.40 3.09 -22.36
N HIS A 220 10.12 2.19 -21.43
CA HIS A 220 11.13 1.51 -20.62
C HIS A 220 12.05 0.63 -21.47
N ASP A 221 11.49 -0.16 -22.37
CA ASP A 221 12.25 -1.02 -23.28
C ASP A 221 13.14 -0.21 -24.23
N ALA A 222 12.63 0.87 -24.80
CA ALA A 222 13.40 1.78 -25.66
C ALA A 222 14.53 2.46 -24.87
N ARG A 223 14.25 2.90 -23.64
CA ARG A 223 15.23 3.47 -22.72
C ARG A 223 16.36 2.48 -22.42
N ASN A 224 16.02 1.26 -22.03
CA ASN A 224 16.99 0.22 -21.71
C ASN A 224 17.85 -0.17 -22.94
N ALA A 225 17.24 -0.21 -24.12
CA ALA A 225 17.98 -0.46 -25.36
C ALA A 225 18.99 0.67 -25.67
N ALA A 226 18.59 1.93 -25.50
CA ALA A 226 19.48 3.08 -25.68
C ALA A 226 20.62 3.10 -24.65
N ILE A 227 20.34 2.84 -23.37
CA ILE A 227 21.35 2.76 -22.32
C ILE A 227 22.36 1.63 -22.62
N ARG A 228 21.88 0.44 -22.99
CA ARG A 228 22.76 -0.67 -23.39
C ARG A 228 23.64 -0.28 -24.58
N ARG A 229 23.08 0.41 -25.58
CA ARG A 229 23.84 0.86 -26.75
C ARG A 229 24.90 1.90 -26.39
N ILE A 230 24.58 2.87 -25.55
CA ILE A 230 25.54 3.87 -25.02
C ILE A 230 26.69 3.15 -24.32
N ARG A 231 26.37 2.17 -23.45
CA ARG A 231 27.40 1.39 -22.76
C ARG A 231 28.32 0.64 -23.74
N THR A 232 27.74 -0.04 -24.74
CA THR A 232 28.53 -0.72 -25.79
C THR A 232 29.45 0.26 -26.50
N LEU A 233 28.93 1.43 -26.88
CA LEU A 233 29.71 2.46 -27.54
C LEU A 233 30.87 2.97 -26.66
N ARG A 234 30.64 3.18 -25.37
CA ARG A 234 31.72 3.56 -24.42
C ARG A 234 32.78 2.47 -24.31
N THR A 235 32.37 1.19 -24.27
CA THR A 235 33.33 0.07 -24.29
C THR A 235 34.09 0.01 -25.61
N GLU A 236 33.45 0.24 -26.74
CA GLU A 236 34.08 0.30 -28.04
C GLU A 236 35.09 1.47 -28.15
N ILE A 237 34.78 2.63 -27.53
CA ILE A 237 35.70 3.76 -27.43
C ILE A 237 36.93 3.36 -26.60
N ALA A 238 36.75 2.73 -25.47
CA ALA A 238 37.86 2.25 -24.62
C ALA A 238 38.70 1.22 -25.39
N SER A 239 38.10 0.30 -26.12
CA SER A 239 38.78 -0.68 -26.96
C SER A 239 39.59 -0.02 -28.08
N LEU A 240 39.02 1.00 -28.75
CA LEU A 240 39.76 1.75 -29.77
C LEU A 240 41.05 2.40 -29.22
N ARG A 241 41.03 2.91 -27.99
CA ARG A 241 42.20 3.54 -27.34
C ARG A 241 43.30 2.54 -27.01
N THR A 242 42.91 1.31 -26.69
CA THR A 242 43.86 0.23 -26.33
C THR A 242 44.27 -0.62 -27.55
N SER A 243 43.64 -0.36 -28.72
CA SER A 243 43.95 -1.13 -29.93
C SER A 243 45.39 -0.92 -30.37
N ARG A 244 46.03 -2.00 -30.81
CA ARG A 244 47.35 -1.97 -31.39
C ARG A 244 47.36 -1.23 -32.71
N PHE A 245 48.47 -0.61 -33.02
CA PHE A 245 48.58 0.19 -34.27
C PHE A 245 48.28 -0.63 -35.52
N GLU A 246 48.83 -1.84 -35.60
CA GLU A 246 48.59 -2.76 -36.72
C GLU A 246 47.09 -3.12 -36.89
N GLU A 247 46.36 -3.28 -35.80
CA GLU A 247 44.93 -3.57 -35.84
C GLU A 247 44.12 -2.40 -36.41
N LEU A 248 44.44 -1.18 -35.98
CA LEU A 248 43.83 0.05 -36.52
C LEU A 248 44.11 0.26 -38.00
N LEU A 249 45.33 -0.03 -38.44
CA LEU A 249 45.68 0.05 -39.85
C LEU A 249 44.99 -1.00 -40.70
N ARG A 250 44.85 -2.24 -40.22
CA ARG A 250 44.16 -3.32 -40.93
C ARG A 250 42.66 -3.01 -41.07
N SER A 251 42.05 -2.38 -40.05
CA SER A 251 40.67 -1.93 -40.08
C SER A 251 40.38 -0.77 -41.05
N ASN A 252 41.46 -0.07 -41.52
CA ASN A 252 41.41 1.04 -42.46
C ASN A 252 42.22 0.71 -43.73
N SER A 253 42.03 -0.48 -44.25
CA SER A 253 42.84 -1.06 -45.38
C SER A 253 42.82 -0.26 -46.67
N ASP A 254 41.83 0.54 -46.94
CA ASP A 254 41.67 1.41 -48.12
C ASP A 254 42.72 2.53 -48.22
N LYS A 255 43.35 2.89 -47.10
CA LYS A 255 44.37 3.96 -47.03
C LYS A 255 45.79 3.44 -46.97
N LEU A 256 46.02 2.13 -46.88
CA LEU A 256 47.32 1.54 -46.64
C LEU A 256 48.31 1.87 -47.75
N ASP A 257 47.96 1.74 -49.01
CA ASP A 257 48.88 1.98 -50.12
C ASP A 257 49.36 3.43 -50.14
N ALA A 258 48.54 4.38 -49.83
CA ALA A 258 48.92 5.79 -49.74
C ALA A 258 49.88 6.04 -48.59
N LEU A 259 49.68 5.37 -47.44
CA LEU A 259 50.49 5.53 -46.23
C LEU A 259 51.90 4.98 -46.39
N PHE A 260 52.06 3.88 -47.14
CA PHE A 260 53.36 3.24 -47.37
C PHE A 260 54.09 3.73 -48.63
N ALA A 261 53.46 4.50 -49.48
CA ALA A 261 54.07 5.06 -50.71
C ALA A 261 55.38 5.83 -50.45
N PRO A 262 55.55 6.64 -49.36
CA PRO A 262 56.74 7.38 -49.08
C PRO A 262 58.01 6.53 -48.84
N PHE A 263 57.85 5.24 -48.48
CA PHE A 263 58.94 4.32 -48.23
C PHE A 263 59.66 3.80 -49.49
N GLY A 264 59.10 4.12 -50.62
CA GLY A 264 59.73 3.88 -51.96
C GLY A 264 59.95 2.40 -52.28
N LYS A 265 61.13 2.01 -52.77
CA LYS A 265 61.38 0.64 -53.25
C LYS A 265 61.23 -0.45 -52.18
N ASN A 266 61.53 -0.12 -50.96
CA ASN A 266 61.46 -1.04 -49.82
C ASN A 266 60.08 -0.91 -49.06
N GLY A 267 59.13 -0.21 -49.60
CA GLY A 267 57.79 0.01 -48.94
C GLY A 267 57.07 -1.27 -48.49
N ALA A 268 57.32 -2.38 -49.26
CA ALA A 268 56.80 -3.69 -48.86
C ALA A 268 57.38 -4.22 -47.54
N LEU A 269 58.65 -3.96 -47.25
CA LEU A 269 59.29 -4.30 -45.98
C LEU A 269 58.73 -3.45 -44.86
N ALA A 270 58.68 -2.13 -45.03
CA ALA A 270 58.10 -1.23 -44.03
C ALA A 270 56.64 -1.61 -43.68
N ARG A 271 55.87 -1.89 -44.72
CA ARG A 271 54.44 -2.38 -44.54
C ARG A 271 54.40 -3.68 -43.77
N TYR A 272 55.25 -4.65 -44.08
CA TYR A 272 55.32 -5.90 -43.35
C TYR A 272 55.68 -5.68 -41.88
N LEU A 273 56.74 -4.93 -41.58
CA LEU A 273 57.17 -4.66 -40.20
C LEU A 273 56.15 -3.97 -39.39
N VAL A 274 55.38 -3.04 -39.93
CA VAL A 274 54.33 -2.29 -39.20
C VAL A 274 53.09 -3.13 -39.10
N LEU A 275 52.58 -3.79 -40.14
CA LEU A 275 51.36 -4.55 -40.08
C LEU A 275 51.42 -5.84 -39.25
N GLU A 276 52.64 -6.41 -39.10
CA GLU A 276 52.88 -7.56 -38.21
C GLU A 276 53.31 -7.13 -36.79
N GLY A 277 53.28 -5.82 -36.49
CA GLY A 277 53.54 -5.30 -35.15
C GLY A 277 55.00 -5.34 -34.71
N HIS A 278 55.96 -5.52 -35.68
CA HIS A 278 57.38 -5.47 -35.38
C HIS A 278 57.91 -4.03 -35.32
N LEU A 279 57.21 -3.09 -35.91
CA LEU A 279 57.39 -1.65 -35.80
C LEU A 279 56.10 -0.96 -35.46
N ASP A 280 55.99 -0.46 -34.27
CA ASP A 280 54.83 0.25 -33.77
C ASP A 280 55.21 1.54 -33.03
N ASP A 281 54.28 2.15 -32.36
CA ASP A 281 54.45 3.35 -31.56
C ASP A 281 55.38 3.15 -30.33
N THR A 282 55.75 1.91 -30.00
CA THR A 282 56.71 1.60 -28.92
C THR A 282 58.20 1.62 -29.40
N TYR A 283 58.45 2.01 -30.65
CA TYR A 283 59.80 2.02 -31.25
C TYR A 283 60.81 2.81 -30.42
N TYR A 284 60.42 3.83 -29.72
CA TYR A 284 61.27 4.69 -28.91
C TYR A 284 61.96 3.90 -27.77
N GLN A 285 61.33 2.89 -27.22
CA GLN A 285 61.87 2.02 -26.19
C GLN A 285 63.18 1.34 -26.72
N TYR A 286 63.17 1.02 -27.99
CA TYR A 286 64.40 0.41 -28.67
C TYR A 286 65.36 1.46 -29.15
N THR A 287 64.87 2.63 -29.60
CA THR A 287 65.77 3.72 -30.05
C THR A 287 66.51 4.37 -28.88
N SER A 288 66.00 4.34 -27.66
CA SER A 288 66.67 4.78 -26.43
C SER A 288 67.96 3.98 -26.15
N LEU A 289 68.02 2.72 -26.59
CA LEU A 289 69.25 1.90 -26.54
C LEU A 289 70.42 2.44 -27.37
N PHE A 290 70.14 3.25 -28.38
CA PHE A 290 71.09 3.82 -29.31
C PHE A 290 71.52 5.23 -28.94
N HIS A 291 70.93 5.91 -28.00
CA HIS A 291 71.17 7.30 -27.63
C HIS A 291 71.09 7.47 -26.12
N SER A 292 71.83 8.32 -25.52
CA SER A 292 71.91 8.65 -24.12
C SER A 292 70.77 9.63 -23.75
N GLY A 293 69.53 9.12 -23.57
CA GLY A 293 68.34 9.91 -23.09
C GLY A 293 67.12 9.03 -22.86
N ARG A 294 66.54 9.04 -21.62
CA ARG A 294 65.50 8.16 -21.20
C ARG A 294 64.09 8.69 -21.52
N LEU A 295 63.90 9.93 -22.02
CA LEU A 295 62.61 10.56 -22.32
C LEU A 295 62.31 10.41 -23.81
N SER A 296 61.12 9.94 -24.14
CA SER A 296 60.59 9.86 -25.49
C SER A 296 60.23 11.24 -26.07
N PRO A 297 59.96 11.34 -27.37
CA PRO A 297 59.45 12.57 -27.95
C PRO A 297 58.10 13.02 -27.32
N ASP A 298 57.23 12.10 -26.94
CA ASP A 298 55.95 12.42 -26.32
C ASP A 298 56.14 12.83 -24.85
N ASP A 299 57.06 12.18 -24.12
CA ASP A 299 57.46 12.59 -22.75
C ASP A 299 58.01 14.02 -22.75
N ASN A 300 58.86 14.34 -23.71
CA ASN A 300 59.42 15.70 -23.86
C ASN A 300 58.36 16.72 -24.24
N ARG A 301 57.40 16.37 -25.11
CA ARG A 301 56.26 17.24 -25.44
C ARG A 301 55.39 17.51 -24.21
N PHE A 302 55.08 16.49 -23.44
CA PHE A 302 54.34 16.64 -22.18
C PHE A 302 55.09 17.60 -21.23
N LEU A 303 56.36 17.39 -20.96
CA LEU A 303 57.16 18.24 -20.08
C LEU A 303 57.28 19.69 -20.61
N ILE A 304 57.33 19.92 -21.92
CA ILE A 304 57.32 21.27 -22.50
C ILE A 304 55.99 21.94 -22.25
N GLN A 305 54.85 21.23 -22.43
CA GLN A 305 53.52 21.79 -22.21
C GLN A 305 53.35 22.20 -20.75
N ILE A 306 53.68 21.34 -19.79
CA ILE A 306 53.59 21.70 -18.37
C ILE A 306 54.50 22.84 -17.96
N ARG A 307 55.70 22.93 -18.50
CA ARG A 307 56.62 24.08 -18.28
C ARG A 307 56.12 25.38 -18.90
N ALA A 308 55.30 25.29 -19.96
CA ALA A 308 54.62 26.43 -20.57
C ALA A 308 53.29 26.75 -19.84
N PHE A 309 52.99 26.08 -18.71
CA PHE A 309 51.74 26.20 -17.95
C PHE A 309 50.46 25.88 -18.76
N THR A 310 50.63 24.99 -19.75
CA THR A 310 49.52 24.48 -20.58
C THR A 310 49.11 23.13 -20.06
N THR A 311 47.82 22.92 -19.80
CA THR A 311 47.27 21.63 -19.36
C THR A 311 47.11 20.71 -20.56
N PRO A 312 47.90 19.60 -20.65
CA PRO A 312 47.69 18.56 -21.67
C PRO A 312 46.33 17.87 -21.46
N GLU A 313 45.89 17.18 -22.51
CA GLU A 313 44.72 16.30 -22.39
C GLU A 313 44.98 15.21 -21.34
N PRO A 314 43.97 14.79 -20.51
CA PRO A 314 44.16 13.75 -19.49
C PRO A 314 44.68 12.42 -20.02
N ASN A 315 44.44 12.11 -21.26
CA ASN A 315 44.90 10.90 -21.96
C ASN A 315 46.11 11.17 -22.87
N PHE A 316 46.84 12.28 -22.65
CA PHE A 316 48.08 12.55 -23.40
C PHE A 316 49.07 11.38 -23.22
N PRO A 317 49.62 10.82 -24.31
CA PRO A 317 50.46 9.66 -24.20
C PRO A 317 51.81 9.99 -23.51
N ILE A 318 52.17 9.15 -22.56
CA ILE A 318 53.40 9.20 -21.81
C ILE A 318 54.02 7.80 -21.85
N ASP A 319 55.20 7.69 -22.34
CA ASP A 319 55.88 6.42 -22.60
C ASP A 319 56.75 5.96 -21.44
N ASN A 320 57.42 6.89 -20.76
CA ASN A 320 58.29 6.62 -19.60
C ASN A 320 57.79 7.40 -18.37
N PRO A 321 56.68 7.00 -17.74
CA PRO A 321 56.05 7.77 -16.68
C PRO A 321 56.96 8.02 -15.46
N THR A 322 57.82 7.04 -15.08
CA THR A 322 58.77 7.18 -13.98
C THR A 322 59.79 8.28 -14.23
N GLU A 323 60.27 8.40 -15.47
CA GLU A 323 61.25 9.42 -15.85
C GLU A 323 60.58 10.80 -15.96
N VAL A 324 59.35 10.82 -16.46
CA VAL A 324 58.55 12.06 -16.53
C VAL A 324 58.25 12.57 -15.14
N VAL A 325 57.78 11.71 -14.20
CA VAL A 325 57.52 12.06 -12.79
C VAL A 325 58.82 12.60 -12.14
N ALA A 326 59.96 11.96 -12.37
CA ALA A 326 61.27 12.42 -11.86
C ALA A 326 61.69 13.79 -12.46
N ALA A 327 61.29 14.13 -13.67
CA ALA A 327 61.54 15.40 -14.33
C ALA A 327 60.57 16.52 -14.01
N MET A 328 59.41 16.19 -13.46
CA MET A 328 58.38 17.13 -12.98
C MET A 328 58.87 17.85 -11.72
N ARG A 329 58.38 19.05 -11.50
CA ARG A 329 58.65 19.81 -10.28
C ARG A 329 57.62 19.44 -9.21
N ASP A 330 58.00 19.60 -7.98
CA ASP A 330 57.15 19.32 -6.83
C ASP A 330 55.79 20.05 -6.84
N ASP A 331 55.80 21.31 -7.32
CA ASP A 331 54.58 22.11 -7.44
C ASP A 331 53.69 21.73 -8.64
N ASP A 332 54.23 20.97 -9.60
CA ASP A 332 53.47 20.51 -10.77
C ASP A 332 52.36 19.55 -10.36
N PHE A 333 52.52 18.79 -9.27
CA PHE A 333 51.53 17.87 -8.75
C PHE A 333 50.32 18.56 -8.06
N ARG A 334 50.37 19.85 -7.84
CA ARG A 334 49.27 20.68 -7.36
C ARG A 334 48.52 21.40 -8.47
N GLN A 335 48.70 20.97 -9.71
CA GLN A 335 48.17 21.64 -10.89
C GLN A 335 47.37 20.65 -11.77
N SER A 336 46.49 21.20 -12.60
CA SER A 336 45.66 20.40 -13.51
C SER A 336 46.40 19.53 -14.48
N TYR A 337 47.66 19.89 -14.85
CA TYR A 337 48.44 19.09 -15.77
C TYR A 337 49.03 17.83 -15.16
N ALA A 338 49.04 17.65 -13.86
CA ALA A 338 49.33 16.37 -13.22
C ALA A 338 48.19 15.37 -13.38
N LEU A 339 46.99 15.83 -13.79
CA LEU A 339 45.83 14.98 -14.04
C LEU A 339 45.96 14.29 -15.41
N ASN A 340 46.91 13.38 -15.52
CA ASN A 340 47.08 12.51 -16.65
C ASN A 340 46.97 11.06 -16.20
N VAL A 341 46.25 10.21 -16.99
CA VAL A 341 45.97 8.82 -16.63
C VAL A 341 47.25 8.06 -16.31
N VAL A 342 48.26 8.17 -17.16
CA VAL A 342 49.52 7.40 -17.00
C VAL A 342 50.35 7.91 -15.83
N ILE A 343 50.38 9.22 -15.57
CA ILE A 343 51.05 9.79 -14.39
C ILE A 343 50.39 9.32 -13.11
N VAL A 344 49.04 9.40 -13.03
CA VAL A 344 48.30 9.00 -11.82
C VAL A 344 48.47 7.50 -11.56
N ASP A 345 48.41 6.67 -12.59
CA ASP A 345 48.66 5.23 -12.46
C ASP A 345 50.09 4.94 -11.98
N CYS A 346 51.08 5.65 -12.52
CA CYS A 346 52.47 5.53 -12.11
C CYS A 346 52.67 5.90 -10.63
N LEU A 347 52.04 6.97 -10.17
CA LEU A 347 52.16 7.40 -8.77
C LEU A 347 51.47 6.38 -7.84
N LEU A 348 50.30 5.88 -8.19
CA LEU A 348 49.52 4.94 -7.38
C LEU A 348 50.08 3.51 -7.40
N ALA A 349 50.91 3.17 -8.39
CA ALA A 349 51.59 1.88 -8.44
C ALA A 349 52.67 1.73 -7.34
N ASP A 350 53.31 2.83 -6.93
CA ASP A 350 54.29 2.83 -5.82
C ASP A 350 53.99 3.96 -4.83
N PRO A 351 52.93 3.78 -3.97
CA PRO A 351 52.48 4.83 -3.07
C PRO A 351 53.49 5.17 -1.97
N VAL A 352 54.46 4.30 -1.69
CA VAL A 352 55.51 4.58 -0.70
C VAL A 352 56.53 5.53 -1.29
N ARG A 353 56.95 5.28 -2.52
CA ARG A 353 57.92 6.11 -3.23
C ARG A 353 57.38 7.50 -3.55
N TYR A 354 56.12 7.60 -3.92
CA TYR A 354 55.49 8.83 -4.40
C TYR A 354 54.50 9.45 -3.42
N ALA A 355 54.64 9.18 -2.11
CA ALA A 355 53.73 9.63 -1.07
C ALA A 355 53.44 11.14 -1.09
N ASP A 356 54.50 11.96 -1.26
CA ASP A 356 54.41 13.43 -1.30
C ASP A 356 53.64 13.92 -2.54
N GLN A 357 53.96 13.33 -3.70
CA GLN A 357 53.32 13.64 -4.98
C GLN A 357 51.83 13.27 -4.97
N ILE A 358 51.48 12.09 -4.43
CA ILE A 358 50.11 11.63 -4.27
C ILE A 358 49.36 12.59 -3.35
N THR A 359 49.93 12.97 -2.20
CA THR A 359 49.30 13.90 -1.30
C THR A 359 48.94 15.23 -1.99
N LYS A 360 49.90 15.81 -2.74
CA LYS A 360 49.70 17.05 -3.49
C LYS A 360 48.65 16.92 -4.58
N LEU A 361 48.63 15.81 -5.29
CA LEU A 361 47.64 15.48 -6.30
C LEU A 361 46.23 15.37 -5.70
N LEU A 362 46.08 14.67 -4.56
CA LEU A 362 44.82 14.51 -3.87
C LEU A 362 44.31 15.83 -3.25
N GLU A 363 45.23 16.69 -2.71
CA GLU A 363 44.88 18.05 -2.30
C GLU A 363 44.31 18.87 -3.45
N PHE A 364 44.94 18.78 -4.63
CA PHE A 364 44.44 19.47 -5.82
C PHE A 364 43.09 18.94 -6.25
N LEU A 365 42.90 17.61 -6.33
CA LEU A 365 41.63 16.98 -6.69
C LEU A 365 40.51 17.35 -5.72
N SER A 366 40.80 17.33 -4.41
CA SER A 366 39.80 17.69 -3.40
C SER A 366 39.33 19.14 -3.51
N ALA A 367 40.27 20.06 -3.83
CA ALA A 367 39.95 21.47 -4.01
C ALA A 367 39.23 21.79 -5.34
N ASN A 368 39.40 20.95 -6.35
CA ASN A 368 38.93 21.18 -7.73
C ASN A 368 38.07 20.04 -8.30
N PHE A 369 37.42 19.24 -7.48
CA PHE A 369 36.72 18.01 -7.87
C PHE A 369 35.77 18.24 -9.06
N GLY A 370 34.91 19.24 -8.99
CA GLY A 370 33.96 19.56 -10.07
C GLY A 370 34.62 20.07 -11.35
N ARG A 371 35.89 20.51 -11.33
CA ARG A 371 36.63 20.89 -12.53
C ARG A 371 37.46 19.72 -13.09
N ALA A 372 37.67 18.70 -12.28
CA ALA A 372 38.38 17.47 -12.65
C ALA A 372 37.49 16.38 -13.22
N GLU A 373 36.18 16.61 -13.37
CA GLU A 373 35.22 15.60 -13.86
C GLU A 373 35.62 14.99 -15.19
N ASP A 374 36.13 15.77 -16.13
CA ASP A 374 36.57 15.25 -17.45
C ASP A 374 37.80 14.33 -17.32
N PHE A 375 38.70 14.63 -16.39
CA PHE A 375 39.81 13.73 -16.07
C PHE A 375 39.30 12.44 -15.42
N LEU A 376 38.45 12.56 -14.41
CA LEU A 376 37.91 11.40 -13.69
C LEU A 376 37.13 10.44 -14.60
N ASP A 377 36.36 10.97 -15.55
CA ASP A 377 35.66 10.14 -16.56
C ASP A 377 36.66 9.32 -17.41
N ILE A 378 37.69 9.99 -17.89
CA ILE A 378 38.73 9.34 -18.69
C ILE A 378 39.49 8.32 -17.84
N TYR A 379 39.79 8.68 -16.59
CA TYR A 379 40.50 7.81 -15.66
C TYR A 379 39.68 6.57 -15.29
N TYR A 380 38.39 6.74 -15.05
CA TYR A 380 37.47 5.61 -14.79
C TYR A 380 37.34 4.64 -15.97
N ALA A 381 37.54 5.12 -17.19
CA ALA A 381 37.47 4.31 -18.38
C ALA A 381 38.79 3.59 -18.73
N SER A 382 39.93 4.16 -18.37
CA SER A 382 41.25 3.72 -18.86
C SER A 382 42.35 3.60 -17.81
N GLY A 383 42.17 4.14 -16.60
CA GLY A 383 43.12 4.03 -15.50
C GLY A 383 43.13 2.65 -14.84
N THR A 384 44.29 2.18 -14.45
CA THR A 384 44.48 0.90 -13.76
C THR A 384 44.40 1.06 -12.24
N GLY A 385 44.68 2.25 -11.72
CA GLY A 385 44.73 2.59 -10.31
C GLY A 385 43.40 3.15 -9.74
N VAL A 386 42.28 2.98 -10.44
CA VAL A 386 40.99 3.55 -10.00
C VAL A 386 40.58 3.19 -8.55
N PRO A 387 40.69 1.91 -8.10
CA PRO A 387 40.40 1.57 -6.71
C PRO A 387 41.32 2.29 -5.72
N ALA A 388 42.60 2.39 -6.03
CA ALA A 388 43.58 3.05 -5.18
C ALA A 388 43.35 4.57 -5.09
N LEU A 389 42.98 5.22 -6.20
CA LEU A 389 42.67 6.64 -6.23
C LEU A 389 41.43 6.95 -5.38
N LEU A 390 40.36 6.18 -5.55
CA LEU A 390 39.10 6.39 -4.82
C LEU A 390 39.28 6.12 -3.33
N ASP A 391 40.04 5.08 -2.96
CA ASP A 391 40.32 4.77 -1.56
C ASP A 391 41.17 5.88 -0.90
N ALA A 392 42.20 6.37 -1.60
CA ALA A 392 43.04 7.48 -1.12
C ALA A 392 42.25 8.79 -0.98
N LEU A 393 41.33 9.10 -1.92
CA LEU A 393 40.43 10.25 -1.81
C LEU A 393 39.50 10.12 -0.63
N ALA A 394 38.88 8.94 -0.45
CA ALA A 394 37.99 8.67 0.65
C ALA A 394 38.67 8.71 2.03
N ASP A 395 39.97 8.35 2.08
CA ASP A 395 40.76 8.39 3.32
C ASP A 395 41.16 9.81 3.71
N MET A 396 41.69 10.57 2.73
CA MET A 396 42.26 11.89 3.00
C MET A 396 41.21 13.00 3.09
N TRP A 397 40.14 12.89 2.36
CA TRP A 397 39.19 13.99 2.17
C TRP A 397 37.77 13.70 2.71
N LYS A 398 37.45 14.28 3.86
CA LYS A 398 36.11 14.15 4.50
C LYS A 398 34.97 14.69 3.64
N GLY A 399 35.22 15.56 2.70
CA GLY A 399 34.25 16.10 1.74
C GLY A 399 34.02 15.22 0.51
N PHE A 400 34.66 14.05 0.41
CA PHE A 400 34.62 13.21 -0.78
C PHE A 400 33.20 12.73 -1.12
N VAL A 401 32.50 12.10 -0.17
CA VAL A 401 31.14 11.59 -0.39
C VAL A 401 30.14 12.72 -0.74
N PRO A 402 30.09 13.84 0.00
CA PRO A 402 29.26 14.99 -0.39
C PRO A 402 29.57 15.53 -1.78
N ALA A 403 30.85 15.60 -2.16
CA ALA A 403 31.26 16.07 -3.49
C ALA A 403 30.82 15.12 -4.61
N VAL A 404 30.95 13.82 -4.39
CA VAL A 404 30.54 12.78 -5.34
C VAL A 404 29.03 12.84 -5.55
N ILE A 405 28.23 12.94 -4.48
CA ILE A 405 26.76 12.98 -4.56
C ILE A 405 26.26 14.28 -5.21
N SER A 406 26.92 15.42 -4.93
CA SER A 406 26.51 16.72 -5.47
C SER A 406 27.07 17.02 -6.88
N SER A 407 27.91 16.13 -7.42
CA SER A 407 28.46 16.27 -8.77
C SER A 407 27.35 16.18 -9.83
N ARG A 408 27.58 16.79 -10.98
CA ARG A 408 26.72 16.62 -12.17
C ARG A 408 26.70 15.18 -12.71
N ARG A 409 27.77 14.42 -12.45
CA ARG A 409 27.96 13.02 -12.86
C ARG A 409 27.90 12.07 -11.66
N ASN A 410 27.07 12.41 -10.68
CA ASN A 410 26.94 11.70 -9.42
C ASN A 410 26.71 10.20 -9.59
N ILE A 411 25.83 9.77 -10.51
CA ILE A 411 25.57 8.34 -10.77
C ILE A 411 26.86 7.64 -11.18
N SER A 412 27.61 8.18 -12.14
CA SER A 412 28.87 7.59 -12.61
C SER A 412 29.92 7.53 -11.50
N HIS A 413 30.07 8.60 -10.72
CA HIS A 413 31.01 8.60 -9.59
C HIS A 413 30.63 7.59 -8.51
N VAL A 414 29.35 7.58 -8.08
CA VAL A 414 28.86 6.62 -7.09
C VAL A 414 29.01 5.19 -7.59
N THR A 415 28.65 4.94 -8.84
CA THR A 415 28.81 3.62 -9.46
C THR A 415 30.27 3.15 -9.41
N ARG A 416 31.25 4.04 -9.65
CA ARG A 416 32.65 3.72 -9.54
C ARG A 416 33.11 3.49 -8.10
N VAL A 417 32.65 4.29 -7.17
CA VAL A 417 32.87 4.07 -5.73
C VAL A 417 32.35 2.68 -5.33
N LEU A 418 31.12 2.34 -5.71
CA LEU A 418 30.51 1.04 -5.42
C LEU A 418 31.26 -0.13 -6.04
N SER A 419 31.72 0.00 -7.30
CA SER A 419 32.38 -1.11 -8.01
C SER A 419 33.85 -1.26 -7.66
N SER A 420 34.51 -0.21 -7.17
CA SER A 420 35.97 -0.19 -7.00
C SER A 420 36.46 -0.31 -5.56
N LEU A 421 35.72 0.23 -4.57
CA LEU A 421 36.13 0.16 -3.17
C LEU A 421 35.86 -1.21 -2.55
N SER A 422 36.59 -1.59 -1.53
CA SER A 422 36.32 -2.81 -0.76
C SER A 422 35.04 -2.69 0.05
N GLU A 423 34.35 -3.81 0.32
CA GLU A 423 33.14 -3.88 1.16
C GLU A 423 33.37 -3.22 2.53
N LYS A 424 34.50 -3.49 3.16
CA LYS A 424 34.88 -2.86 4.44
C LYS A 424 34.89 -1.33 4.32
N ARG A 425 35.49 -0.79 3.25
CA ARG A 425 35.58 0.66 3.05
C ARG A 425 34.21 1.28 2.77
N LEU A 426 33.39 0.58 2.01
CA LEU A 426 31.99 0.98 1.76
C LEU A 426 31.20 1.06 3.07
N GLY A 427 31.33 0.07 3.96
CA GLY A 427 30.70 0.11 5.27
C GLY A 427 31.19 1.26 6.18
N GLU A 428 32.50 1.58 6.13
CA GLU A 428 33.07 2.74 6.82
C GLU A 428 32.49 4.06 6.28
N LEU A 429 32.34 4.17 4.97
CA LEU A 429 31.74 5.36 4.33
C LEU A 429 30.26 5.48 4.63
N ALA A 430 29.51 4.38 4.63
CA ALA A 430 28.09 4.36 5.00
C ALA A 430 27.86 4.82 6.45
N THR A 431 28.73 4.35 7.36
CA THR A 431 28.65 4.75 8.77
C THR A 431 29.02 6.23 8.98
N GLY A 432 29.95 6.74 8.17
CA GLY A 432 30.40 8.13 8.25
C GLY A 432 29.50 9.14 7.54
N PHE A 433 28.72 8.70 6.56
CA PHE A 433 27.91 9.55 5.69
C PHE A 433 26.59 8.88 5.34
N GLU A 434 25.56 9.16 6.10
CA GLU A 434 24.19 8.60 5.90
C GLU A 434 23.59 8.95 4.53
N GLU A 435 24.08 10.02 3.89
CA GLU A 435 23.62 10.43 2.57
C GLU A 435 24.01 9.45 1.47
N LEU A 436 25.09 8.65 1.65
CA LEU A 436 25.55 7.71 0.62
C LEU A 436 24.61 6.52 0.43
N PRO A 437 24.25 5.77 1.49
CA PRO A 437 23.24 4.72 1.37
C PRO A 437 21.92 5.24 0.81
N ARG A 438 21.45 6.37 1.29
CA ARG A 438 20.22 7.01 0.84
C ARG A 438 20.27 7.36 -0.64
N PHE A 439 21.34 7.99 -1.11
CA PHE A 439 21.52 8.30 -2.53
C PHE A 439 21.51 7.04 -3.39
N VAL A 440 22.17 5.96 -2.93
CA VAL A 440 22.20 4.68 -3.63
C VAL A 440 20.80 4.07 -3.69
N THR A 441 20.05 4.08 -2.59
CA THR A 441 18.66 3.62 -2.53
C THR A 441 17.79 4.35 -3.57
N GLU A 442 17.77 5.68 -3.54
CA GLU A 442 16.98 6.52 -4.44
C GLU A 442 17.34 6.37 -5.93
N ASN A 443 18.59 5.98 -6.24
CA ASN A 443 19.09 5.89 -7.60
C ASN A 443 19.53 4.48 -8.04
N LEU A 444 19.17 3.45 -7.26
CA LEU A 444 19.61 2.08 -7.50
C LEU A 444 19.35 1.57 -8.94
N PRO A 445 18.17 1.78 -9.54
CA PRO A 445 17.93 1.35 -10.92
C PRO A 445 18.90 1.98 -11.93
N LYS A 446 19.29 3.26 -11.74
CA LYS A 446 20.24 3.96 -12.61
C LYS A 446 21.66 3.44 -12.44
N ILE A 447 22.04 3.18 -11.19
CA ILE A 447 23.34 2.62 -10.84
C ILE A 447 23.50 1.22 -11.45
N LEU A 448 22.50 0.36 -11.30
CA LEU A 448 22.49 -0.98 -11.87
C LEU A 448 22.45 -0.95 -13.42
N ALA A 449 21.85 0.07 -14.02
CA ALA A 449 21.91 0.25 -15.47
C ALA A 449 23.33 0.54 -15.96
N GLU A 450 24.16 1.25 -15.18
CA GLU A 450 25.57 1.49 -15.50
C GLU A 450 26.47 0.26 -15.23
N VAL A 451 26.22 -0.48 -14.14
CA VAL A 451 26.96 -1.69 -13.77
C VAL A 451 25.98 -2.82 -13.41
N PRO A 452 25.44 -3.52 -14.43
CA PRO A 452 24.48 -4.62 -14.21
C PRO A 452 25.06 -5.83 -13.46
N GLU A 453 26.37 -5.96 -13.42
CA GLU A 453 27.09 -7.04 -12.73
C GLU A 453 27.64 -6.58 -11.37
N LEU A 454 27.04 -5.53 -10.79
CA LEU A 454 27.41 -5.09 -9.45
C LEU A 454 27.19 -6.23 -8.46
N ASP A 455 28.22 -6.55 -7.68
CA ASP A 455 28.12 -7.55 -6.62
C ASP A 455 27.15 -7.05 -5.53
N PRO A 456 26.05 -7.75 -5.28
CA PRO A 456 25.06 -7.33 -4.29
C PRO A 456 25.60 -7.21 -2.86
N THR A 457 26.70 -7.93 -2.50
CA THR A 457 27.35 -7.83 -1.19
C THR A 457 27.83 -6.41 -0.89
N ARG A 458 28.13 -5.64 -1.92
CA ARG A 458 28.52 -4.24 -1.81
C ARG A 458 27.37 -3.33 -1.39
N LEU A 459 26.15 -3.64 -1.85
CA LEU A 459 24.92 -2.96 -1.43
C LEU A 459 24.58 -3.32 0.03
N GLU A 460 24.75 -4.60 0.40
CA GLU A 460 24.61 -5.05 1.79
C GLU A 460 25.56 -4.29 2.72
N SER A 461 26.83 -4.13 2.31
CA SER A 461 27.85 -3.42 3.11
C SER A 461 27.50 -1.95 3.37
N LEU A 462 26.72 -1.34 2.48
CA LEU A 462 26.20 0.01 2.64
C LEU A 462 24.91 0.07 3.47
N GLY A 463 24.26 -1.06 3.74
CA GLY A 463 22.94 -1.09 4.37
C GLY A 463 21.84 -0.51 3.47
N VAL A 464 22.00 -0.65 2.15
CA VAL A 464 21.02 -0.16 1.16
C VAL A 464 19.78 -1.04 1.19
N GLU A 465 18.61 -0.44 1.36
CA GLU A 465 17.32 -1.09 1.15
C GLU A 465 16.74 -0.69 -0.21
N VAL A 466 16.16 -1.66 -0.91
CA VAL A 466 15.51 -1.41 -2.21
C VAL A 466 14.15 -0.79 -1.95
N GLU A 467 13.95 0.44 -2.39
CA GLU A 467 12.68 1.16 -2.23
C GLU A 467 11.55 0.51 -3.05
N ASP A 468 11.84 0.10 -4.29
CA ASP A 468 10.91 -0.59 -5.18
C ASP A 468 11.58 -1.79 -5.86
N LEU A 469 11.19 -3.00 -5.45
CA LEU A 469 11.71 -4.26 -6.02
C LEU A 469 11.42 -4.38 -7.52
N ALA A 470 10.29 -3.89 -7.99
CA ALA A 470 9.92 -3.93 -9.40
C ALA A 470 10.87 -3.08 -10.25
N SER A 471 11.41 -2.00 -9.72
CA SER A 471 12.35 -1.10 -10.40
C SER A 471 13.66 -1.77 -10.83
N ILE A 472 14.03 -2.86 -10.16
CA ILE A 472 15.23 -3.65 -10.43
C ILE A 472 14.95 -5.03 -11.02
N GLU A 473 13.75 -5.27 -11.54
CA GLU A 473 13.32 -6.57 -12.10
C GLU A 473 14.29 -7.11 -13.17
N THR A 474 14.91 -6.24 -13.97
CA THR A 474 15.87 -6.63 -15.00
C THR A 474 17.19 -7.17 -14.44
N HIS A 475 17.48 -6.93 -13.15
CA HIS A 475 18.72 -7.30 -12.47
C HIS A 475 18.49 -8.46 -11.49
N GLN A 476 18.10 -9.62 -12.02
CA GLN A 476 17.63 -10.78 -11.28
C GLN A 476 18.59 -11.27 -10.16
N VAL A 477 19.89 -11.14 -10.32
CA VAL A 477 20.89 -11.55 -9.30
C VAL A 477 20.79 -10.63 -8.08
N VAL A 478 20.82 -9.32 -8.32
CA VAL A 478 20.69 -8.31 -7.26
C VAL A 478 19.31 -8.42 -6.60
N LEU A 479 18.26 -8.47 -7.40
CA LEU A 479 16.87 -8.60 -6.92
C LEU A 479 16.69 -9.77 -5.95
N ARG A 480 17.14 -10.96 -6.34
CA ARG A 480 17.01 -12.15 -5.51
C ARG A 480 17.83 -12.06 -4.23
N GLN A 481 19.06 -11.60 -4.30
CA GLN A 481 19.90 -11.48 -3.12
C GLN A 481 19.38 -10.43 -2.14
N MET A 482 18.96 -9.27 -2.63
CA MET A 482 18.36 -8.22 -1.79
C MET A 482 17.06 -8.71 -1.13
N PHE A 483 16.25 -9.46 -1.87
CA PHE A 483 15.06 -10.10 -1.31
C PHE A 483 15.43 -11.16 -0.24
N GLU A 484 16.30 -12.12 -0.55
CA GLU A 484 16.72 -13.21 0.35
C GLU A 484 17.34 -12.69 1.65
N LYS A 485 18.03 -11.55 1.60
CA LYS A 485 18.62 -10.89 2.77
C LYS A 485 17.65 -9.95 3.50
N GLY A 486 16.51 -9.66 2.89
CA GLY A 486 15.51 -8.74 3.44
C GLY A 486 15.92 -7.27 3.37
N PHE A 487 16.75 -6.89 2.41
CA PHE A 487 17.16 -5.51 2.16
C PHE A 487 16.19 -4.81 1.17
N PHE A 488 14.96 -4.67 1.56
CA PHE A 488 13.94 -3.93 0.82
C PHE A 488 13.00 -3.22 1.79
N GLU A 489 12.44 -2.10 1.37
CA GLU A 489 11.48 -1.35 2.16
C GLU A 489 10.19 -2.14 2.35
N LEU A 490 9.70 -2.17 3.59
CA LEU A 490 8.42 -2.80 3.92
C LEU A 490 7.27 -1.92 3.44
N SER A 491 6.89 -2.09 2.18
CA SER A 491 5.72 -1.48 1.55
C SER A 491 4.79 -2.57 1.00
N PHE A 492 3.53 -2.22 0.80
CA PHE A 492 2.59 -3.16 0.18
C PHE A 492 3.04 -3.56 -1.23
N GLU A 493 3.57 -2.62 -1.99
CA GLU A 493 4.04 -2.81 -3.36
C GLU A 493 5.17 -3.84 -3.42
N ASN A 494 6.15 -3.74 -2.53
CA ASN A 494 7.25 -4.70 -2.45
C ASN A 494 6.80 -6.07 -1.98
N ILE A 495 5.91 -6.12 -0.99
CA ILE A 495 5.33 -7.39 -0.52
C ILE A 495 4.52 -8.05 -1.63
N ALA A 496 3.68 -7.30 -2.34
CA ALA A 496 2.88 -7.84 -3.44
C ALA A 496 3.75 -8.33 -4.60
N TYR A 497 4.78 -7.57 -4.95
CA TYR A 497 5.74 -7.97 -5.96
C TYR A 497 6.47 -9.27 -5.58
N ALA A 498 6.98 -9.32 -4.35
CA ALA A 498 7.66 -10.51 -3.85
C ALA A 498 6.72 -11.73 -3.83
N TYR A 499 5.52 -11.57 -3.32
CA TYR A 499 4.49 -12.60 -3.25
C TYR A 499 4.15 -13.17 -4.64
N GLU A 500 3.84 -12.30 -5.60
CA GLU A 500 3.43 -12.72 -6.95
C GLU A 500 4.60 -13.17 -7.82
N LYS A 501 5.69 -12.37 -7.89
CA LYS A 501 6.76 -12.58 -8.89
C LYS A 501 7.91 -13.42 -8.38
N LEU A 502 8.27 -13.33 -7.10
CA LEU A 502 9.41 -14.08 -6.57
C LEU A 502 8.98 -15.42 -5.97
N LEU A 503 7.84 -15.46 -5.27
CA LEU A 503 7.30 -16.67 -4.64
C LEU A 503 6.30 -17.40 -5.53
N GLY A 504 5.71 -16.75 -6.53
CA GLY A 504 4.79 -17.36 -7.48
C GLY A 504 3.38 -17.61 -6.94
N GLU A 505 3.04 -16.94 -5.84
CA GLU A 505 1.73 -17.02 -5.20
C GLU A 505 0.67 -16.23 -6.00
N LYS A 506 -0.62 -16.57 -5.82
CA LYS A 506 -1.68 -16.06 -6.67
C LYS A 506 -2.80 -15.33 -5.92
N ASP A 507 -2.86 -15.44 -4.59
CA ASP A 507 -3.91 -14.81 -3.79
C ASP A 507 -3.61 -13.33 -3.50
N VAL A 508 -3.53 -12.54 -4.55
CA VAL A 508 -3.29 -11.08 -4.44
C VAL A 508 -4.48 -10.36 -3.78
N GLU A 509 -5.69 -10.88 -3.95
CA GLU A 509 -6.90 -10.36 -3.28
C GLU A 509 -6.81 -10.58 -1.77
N GLY A 510 -6.42 -11.78 -1.35
CA GLY A 510 -6.16 -12.08 0.06
C GLY A 510 -5.05 -11.21 0.65
N LEU A 511 -4.04 -10.90 -0.13
CA LEU A 511 -2.96 -10.00 0.29
C LEU A 511 -3.45 -8.55 0.55
N ARG A 512 -4.54 -8.13 -0.10
CA ARG A 512 -5.16 -6.81 0.13
C ARG A 512 -6.11 -6.80 1.32
N SER A 513 -6.96 -7.83 1.41
CA SER A 513 -8.06 -7.84 2.40
C SER A 513 -7.67 -8.44 3.75
N ARG A 514 -6.63 -9.30 3.79
CA ARG A 514 -6.13 -10.02 4.96
C ARG A 514 -4.62 -10.26 4.85
N ASN A 515 -3.88 -9.20 4.82
CA ASN A 515 -2.46 -9.20 4.45
C ASN A 515 -1.62 -10.11 5.34
N TYR A 516 -1.66 -9.90 6.65
CA TYR A 516 -0.86 -10.69 7.60
C TYR A 516 -1.28 -12.15 7.63
N THR A 517 -2.57 -12.43 7.56
CA THR A 517 -3.12 -13.79 7.44
C THR A 517 -2.57 -14.50 6.21
N THR A 518 -2.57 -13.81 5.06
CA THR A 518 -2.07 -14.37 3.80
C THR A 518 -0.58 -14.62 3.85
N LEU A 519 0.20 -13.69 4.40
CA LEU A 519 1.65 -13.86 4.55
C LEU A 519 2.01 -14.98 5.52
N ARG A 520 1.30 -15.16 6.61
CA ARG A 520 1.50 -16.30 7.53
C ARG A 520 1.19 -17.65 6.91
N ALA A 521 0.34 -17.69 5.91
CA ALA A 521 0.02 -18.93 5.18
C ALA A 521 1.11 -19.33 4.17
N VAL A 522 1.95 -18.38 3.75
CA VAL A 522 3.09 -18.63 2.88
C VAL A 522 4.27 -19.12 3.71
N CYS A 523 4.76 -20.31 3.40
CA CYS A 523 5.90 -20.90 4.10
C CYS A 523 7.26 -20.36 3.63
N ASP A 524 7.35 -19.10 3.21
CA ASP A 524 8.62 -18.50 2.84
C ASP A 524 9.31 -17.89 4.08
N PRO A 525 10.51 -18.38 4.45
CA PRO A 525 11.19 -17.91 5.66
C PRO A 525 11.71 -16.47 5.52
N THR A 526 11.99 -16.01 4.32
CA THR A 526 12.60 -14.70 4.07
C THR A 526 11.62 -13.56 4.32
N LEU A 527 10.48 -13.62 3.64
CA LEU A 527 9.44 -12.60 3.76
C LEU A 527 8.86 -12.58 5.18
N SER A 528 8.57 -13.76 5.74
CA SER A 528 8.09 -13.88 7.11
C SER A 528 9.09 -13.34 8.13
N ALA A 529 10.39 -13.69 8.02
CA ALA A 529 11.42 -13.19 8.93
C ALA A 529 11.60 -11.67 8.83
N ARG A 530 11.48 -11.10 7.64
CA ARG A 530 11.55 -9.64 7.45
C ARG A 530 10.37 -8.93 8.12
N VAL A 531 9.17 -9.41 7.91
CA VAL A 531 7.94 -8.88 8.52
C VAL A 531 8.01 -9.01 10.04
N GLU A 532 8.39 -10.18 10.56
CA GLU A 532 8.45 -10.41 12.01
C GLU A 532 9.53 -9.57 12.71
N ARG A 533 10.67 -9.36 12.07
CA ARG A 533 11.78 -8.56 12.63
C ARG A 533 11.42 -7.09 12.78
N GLU A 534 10.64 -6.54 11.87
CA GLU A 534 10.28 -5.13 11.82
C GLU A 534 8.77 -4.94 11.82
N PHE A 535 8.09 -5.72 12.66
CA PHE A 535 6.64 -5.78 12.65
C PHE A 535 5.99 -4.42 12.94
N SER A 536 6.59 -3.59 13.78
CA SER A 536 6.09 -2.23 14.04
C SER A 536 6.06 -1.36 12.77
N VAL A 537 7.09 -1.48 11.91
CA VAL A 537 7.14 -0.79 10.62
C VAL A 537 6.09 -1.40 9.68
N TYR A 538 6.01 -2.73 9.61
CA TYR A 538 5.03 -3.43 8.79
C TYR A 538 3.59 -3.07 9.19
N LEU A 539 3.30 -2.98 10.48
CA LEU A 539 2.00 -2.54 10.96
C LEU A 539 1.69 -1.12 10.46
N GLY A 540 2.62 -0.17 10.63
CA GLY A 540 2.42 1.22 10.26
C GLY A 540 2.38 1.48 8.76
N GLU A 541 3.34 0.89 8.03
CA GLU A 541 3.55 1.19 6.61
C GLU A 541 2.70 0.32 5.67
N VAL A 542 2.28 -0.88 6.12
CA VAL A 542 1.50 -1.80 5.30
C VAL A 542 0.09 -1.96 5.83
N LEU A 543 -0.09 -2.57 7.01
CA LEU A 543 -1.43 -2.95 7.48
C LEU A 543 -2.35 -1.74 7.68
N LEU A 544 -1.82 -0.65 8.24
CA LEU A 544 -2.61 0.55 8.51
C LEU A 544 -2.84 1.41 7.26
N LYS A 545 -1.96 1.36 6.28
CA LYS A 545 -2.13 2.08 5.00
C LYS A 545 -3.08 1.38 4.05
N LEU A 546 -3.20 0.06 4.14
CA LEU A 546 -4.15 -0.72 3.34
C LEU A 546 -5.60 -0.45 3.80
N GLY A 547 -6.35 0.32 3.00
CA GLY A 547 -7.76 0.62 3.26
C GLY A 547 -8.66 -0.61 3.32
N ASP A 548 -8.34 -1.60 2.51
CA ASP A 548 -9.14 -2.81 2.32
C ASP A 548 -8.73 -3.97 3.24
N ASN A 549 -7.72 -3.80 4.09
CA ASN A 549 -7.27 -4.82 5.05
C ASN A 549 -8.23 -4.93 6.24
N THR A 550 -9.34 -5.62 6.02
CA THR A 550 -10.48 -5.70 6.96
C THR A 550 -10.88 -7.12 7.35
N GLU A 551 -10.20 -8.14 6.81
CA GLU A 551 -10.59 -9.55 6.93
C GLU A 551 -9.48 -10.43 7.52
N GLU A 552 -8.61 -9.87 8.37
CA GLU A 552 -7.58 -10.67 9.04
C GLU A 552 -8.20 -11.80 9.85
N SER A 553 -7.56 -12.97 9.86
CA SER A 553 -8.05 -14.11 10.63
C SER A 553 -7.96 -13.86 12.14
N PRO A 554 -8.80 -14.51 12.95
CA PRO A 554 -8.69 -14.42 14.40
C PRO A 554 -7.29 -14.76 14.92
N ASP A 555 -6.65 -15.79 14.38
CA ASP A 555 -5.30 -16.21 14.78
C ASP A 555 -4.23 -15.16 14.44
N ALA A 556 -4.41 -14.44 13.33
CA ALA A 556 -3.51 -13.35 12.95
C ALA A 556 -3.70 -12.15 13.88
N LEU A 557 -4.94 -11.80 14.20
CA LEU A 557 -5.25 -10.71 15.12
C LEU A 557 -4.74 -11.00 16.54
N LEU A 558 -4.92 -12.24 17.03
CA LEU A 558 -4.37 -12.67 18.31
C LEU A 558 -2.84 -12.57 18.34
N ALA A 559 -2.17 -13.01 17.28
CA ALA A 559 -0.72 -12.90 17.17
C ALA A 559 -0.24 -11.43 17.15
N ILE A 560 -1.03 -10.50 16.59
CA ILE A 560 -0.71 -9.06 16.63
C ILE A 560 -0.90 -8.49 18.04
N MET A 561 -1.98 -8.88 18.71
CA MET A 561 -2.29 -8.43 20.07
C MET A 561 -1.30 -8.96 21.12
N ASP A 562 -0.67 -10.10 20.89
CA ASP A 562 0.31 -10.72 21.79
C ASP A 562 1.72 -10.10 21.68
N ARG A 563 1.92 -9.11 20.81
CA ARG A 563 3.23 -8.48 20.57
C ARG A 563 3.49 -7.31 21.53
N ASP A 564 4.73 -7.27 22.02
CA ASP A 564 5.23 -6.19 22.90
C ASP A 564 5.91 -5.04 22.10
N ASP A 565 6.22 -5.28 20.81
CA ASP A 565 7.00 -4.36 19.98
C ASP A 565 6.14 -3.42 19.12
N VAL A 566 4.84 -3.35 19.38
CA VAL A 566 3.88 -2.54 18.60
C VAL A 566 3.20 -1.47 19.46
N ASP A 567 2.80 -0.38 18.82
CA ASP A 567 2.01 0.66 19.49
C ASP A 567 0.56 0.21 19.69
N GLU A 568 0.08 0.27 20.93
CA GLU A 568 -1.28 -0.15 21.28
C GLU A 568 -2.36 0.59 20.47
N LYS A 569 -2.17 1.89 20.20
CA LYS A 569 -3.14 2.68 19.41
C LYS A 569 -3.18 2.25 17.96
N ALA A 570 -2.03 1.83 17.41
CA ALA A 570 -1.95 1.32 16.07
C ALA A 570 -2.72 -0.01 15.93
N VAL A 571 -2.57 -0.90 16.91
CA VAL A 571 -3.32 -2.16 16.96
C VAL A 571 -4.81 -1.90 17.15
N GLU A 572 -5.20 -1.00 18.06
CA GLU A 572 -6.60 -0.63 18.28
C GLU A 572 -7.24 -0.07 16.99
N TRP A 573 -6.50 0.77 16.26
CA TRP A 573 -6.96 1.30 14.98
C TRP A 573 -7.12 0.20 13.92
N LEU A 574 -6.20 -0.76 13.86
CA LEU A 574 -6.33 -1.94 13.00
C LEU A 574 -7.58 -2.74 13.35
N LEU A 575 -7.80 -3.04 14.66
CA LEU A 575 -8.96 -3.78 15.14
C LEU A 575 -10.29 -3.09 14.82
N THR A 576 -10.33 -1.76 14.90
CA THR A 576 -11.52 -0.97 14.56
C THR A 576 -12.00 -1.22 13.15
N ARG A 577 -11.08 -1.46 12.21
CA ARG A 577 -11.37 -1.66 10.79
C ARG A 577 -11.72 -3.09 10.42
N GLN A 578 -11.41 -4.06 11.30
CA GLN A 578 -11.66 -5.47 11.00
C GLN A 578 -13.16 -5.77 10.97
N THR A 579 -13.57 -6.63 10.09
CA THR A 579 -14.91 -7.24 10.07
C THR A 579 -14.94 -8.56 10.83
N THR A 580 -13.79 -9.19 10.98
CA THR A 580 -13.60 -10.44 11.69
C THR A 580 -13.83 -10.27 13.18
N LEU A 581 -14.54 -11.23 13.76
CA LEU A 581 -14.78 -11.30 15.19
C LEU A 581 -13.90 -12.37 15.84
N ILE A 582 -13.30 -12.03 16.97
CA ILE A 582 -12.56 -12.98 17.79
C ILE A 582 -13.55 -13.99 18.37
N PRO A 583 -13.34 -15.30 18.22
CA PRO A 583 -14.32 -16.32 18.59
C PRO A 583 -14.49 -16.51 20.10
N ALA A 584 -13.41 -16.42 20.86
CA ALA A 584 -13.37 -16.64 22.31
C ALA A 584 -12.29 -15.78 22.97
N LEU A 585 -12.40 -15.56 24.27
CA LEU A 585 -11.45 -14.76 25.06
C LEU A 585 -10.24 -15.54 25.59
N ASP A 586 -10.24 -16.86 25.49
CA ASP A 586 -9.24 -17.73 26.16
C ASP A 586 -7.79 -17.40 25.81
N ASP A 587 -7.54 -16.99 24.56
CA ASP A 587 -6.20 -16.67 24.04
C ASP A 587 -5.97 -15.16 23.90
N VAL A 588 -6.91 -14.32 24.36
CA VAL A 588 -6.80 -12.87 24.24
C VAL A 588 -5.96 -12.31 25.40
N PRO A 589 -4.90 -11.53 25.12
CA PRO A 589 -4.15 -10.87 26.20
C PRO A 589 -5.05 -9.92 27.01
N ALA A 590 -4.89 -9.93 28.33
CA ALA A 590 -5.79 -9.23 29.27
C ALA A 590 -5.99 -7.74 28.93
N LEU A 591 -4.97 -7.07 28.44
CA LEU A 591 -5.02 -5.68 27.99
C LEU A 591 -6.09 -5.44 26.90
N TRP A 592 -6.32 -6.41 26.04
CA TRP A 592 -7.19 -6.27 24.86
C TRP A 592 -8.63 -6.69 25.11
N VAL A 593 -8.90 -7.43 26.20
CA VAL A 593 -10.25 -7.93 26.52
C VAL A 593 -11.27 -6.79 26.60
N PRO A 594 -11.06 -5.73 27.41
CA PRO A 594 -12.01 -4.61 27.47
C PRO A 594 -12.16 -3.89 26.13
N LYS A 595 -11.03 -3.67 25.42
CA LYS A 595 -11.02 -2.96 24.13
C LYS A 595 -11.78 -3.71 23.03
N LEU A 596 -11.74 -5.04 23.03
CA LEU A 596 -12.51 -5.84 22.07
C LEU A 596 -14.02 -5.71 22.28
N PHE A 597 -14.46 -5.59 23.54
CA PHE A 597 -15.87 -5.30 23.83
C PHE A 597 -16.25 -3.90 23.39
N ASP A 598 -15.46 -2.87 23.71
CA ASP A 598 -15.69 -1.50 23.27
C ASP A 598 -15.74 -1.38 21.75
N LEU A 599 -14.88 -2.06 21.03
CA LEU A 599 -14.83 -2.07 19.58
C LEU A 599 -15.91 -2.97 18.94
N GLY A 600 -16.52 -3.89 19.72
CA GLY A 600 -17.46 -4.89 19.21
C GLY A 600 -16.78 -5.93 18.32
N ARG A 601 -15.54 -6.29 18.61
CA ARG A 601 -14.72 -7.23 17.83
C ARG A 601 -14.64 -8.63 18.43
N ILE A 602 -15.44 -8.91 19.42
CA ILE A 602 -15.65 -10.24 19.98
C ILE A 602 -16.96 -10.84 19.46
N ARG A 603 -16.98 -12.16 19.24
CA ARG A 603 -18.20 -12.86 18.82
C ARG A 603 -19.28 -12.74 19.88
N PRO A 604 -20.50 -12.33 19.53
CA PRO A 604 -21.61 -12.21 20.47
C PRO A 604 -22.09 -13.61 20.95
N THR A 605 -21.54 -14.07 22.05
CA THR A 605 -21.93 -15.30 22.74
C THR A 605 -22.02 -15.06 24.25
N TRP A 606 -22.93 -15.77 24.89
CA TRP A 606 -23.05 -15.68 26.36
C TRP A 606 -21.80 -16.13 27.09
N SER A 607 -21.05 -17.08 26.50
CA SER A 607 -19.75 -17.53 27.01
C SER A 607 -18.72 -16.41 27.07
N ASN A 608 -18.63 -15.58 26.01
CA ASN A 608 -17.72 -14.44 25.97
C ASN A 608 -18.14 -13.34 26.96
N CYS A 609 -19.45 -13.10 27.11
CA CYS A 609 -19.94 -12.15 28.12
C CYS A 609 -19.61 -12.64 29.56
N LEU A 610 -19.79 -13.91 29.86
CA LEU A 610 -19.40 -14.51 31.14
C LEU A 610 -17.89 -14.42 31.37
N ALA A 611 -17.09 -14.79 30.40
CA ALA A 611 -15.63 -14.70 30.48
C ALA A 611 -15.15 -13.26 30.69
N PHE A 612 -15.83 -12.27 30.07
CA PHE A 612 -15.54 -10.86 30.30
C PHE A 612 -15.88 -10.41 31.73
N MET A 613 -17.03 -10.85 32.26
CA MET A 613 -17.43 -10.52 33.63
C MET A 613 -16.46 -11.08 34.69
N ASP A 614 -15.74 -12.17 34.36
CA ASP A 614 -14.73 -12.79 35.21
C ASP A 614 -13.30 -12.26 34.93
N ALA A 615 -13.12 -11.41 33.88
CA ALA A 615 -11.81 -10.92 33.48
C ALA A 615 -11.28 -9.78 34.36
N GLU A 616 -9.97 -9.68 34.49
CA GLU A 616 -9.31 -8.53 35.10
C GLU A 616 -9.56 -7.27 34.27
N GLY A 617 -10.07 -6.21 34.90
CA GLY A 617 -10.41 -4.95 34.22
C GLY A 617 -11.83 -4.93 33.65
N TYR A 618 -12.74 -5.83 34.10
CA TYR A 618 -14.16 -5.76 33.77
C TYR A 618 -14.78 -4.44 34.22
N GLU A 619 -15.45 -3.76 33.32
CA GLU A 619 -16.26 -2.58 33.57
C GLU A 619 -17.67 -2.82 33.03
N GLU A 620 -18.67 -2.63 33.92
CA GLU A 620 -20.08 -2.87 33.59
C GLU A 620 -20.56 -2.01 32.39
N GLU A 621 -20.10 -0.76 32.32
CA GLU A 621 -20.46 0.16 31.23
C GLU A 621 -20.06 -0.36 29.84
N GLN A 622 -18.91 -1.03 29.73
CA GLN A 622 -18.44 -1.61 28.47
C GLN A 622 -19.34 -2.77 28.02
N LEU A 623 -19.72 -3.64 28.96
CA LEU A 623 -20.64 -4.74 28.65
C LEU A 623 -22.01 -4.21 28.25
N VAL A 624 -22.53 -3.20 28.95
CA VAL A 624 -23.76 -2.52 28.58
C VAL A 624 -23.68 -1.94 27.19
N HIS A 625 -22.61 -1.18 26.88
CA HIS A 625 -22.42 -0.57 25.57
C HIS A 625 -22.31 -1.62 24.46
N TYR A 626 -21.64 -2.75 24.73
CA TYR A 626 -21.55 -3.86 23.80
C TYR A 626 -22.92 -4.50 23.54
N LEU A 627 -23.66 -4.84 24.58
CA LEU A 627 -24.98 -5.48 24.48
C LEU A 627 -26.08 -4.56 23.92
N ASP A 628 -25.89 -3.25 24.01
CA ASP A 628 -26.88 -2.29 23.47
C ASP A 628 -26.79 -2.13 21.94
N ARG A 629 -25.72 -2.70 21.30
CA ARG A 629 -25.57 -2.70 19.83
C ARG A 629 -26.59 -3.63 19.19
N ASP A 630 -27.30 -3.14 18.18
CA ASP A 630 -28.32 -3.91 17.45
C ASP A 630 -27.80 -5.22 16.85
N GLU A 631 -26.57 -5.18 16.27
CA GLU A 631 -25.94 -6.35 15.65
C GLU A 631 -25.58 -7.42 16.69
N VAL A 632 -25.07 -7.01 17.84
CA VAL A 632 -24.76 -7.90 18.96
C VAL A 632 -26.04 -8.52 19.49
N ARG A 633 -27.06 -7.71 19.77
CA ARG A 633 -28.36 -8.15 20.25
C ARG A 633 -29.00 -9.16 19.33
N ALA A 634 -29.08 -8.84 18.02
CA ALA A 634 -29.68 -9.73 17.04
C ALA A 634 -28.94 -11.09 16.93
N THR A 635 -27.64 -11.11 17.20
CA THR A 635 -26.84 -12.33 17.11
C THR A 635 -26.90 -13.14 18.41
N ILE A 636 -26.66 -12.51 19.56
CA ILE A 636 -26.54 -13.22 20.84
C ILE A 636 -27.86 -13.84 21.28
N LEU A 637 -28.99 -13.22 20.94
CA LEU A 637 -30.32 -13.73 21.26
C LEU A 637 -30.76 -14.94 20.40
N GLN A 638 -29.96 -15.34 19.40
CA GLN A 638 -30.18 -16.61 18.70
C GLN A 638 -29.88 -17.80 19.60
N GLU A 639 -29.07 -17.61 20.63
CA GLU A 639 -28.78 -18.61 21.65
C GLU A 639 -29.54 -18.31 22.95
N PRO A 640 -30.06 -19.33 23.63
CA PRO A 640 -30.74 -19.11 24.89
C PRO A 640 -29.74 -18.62 25.96
N ILE A 641 -30.19 -17.72 26.82
CA ILE A 641 -29.42 -17.30 28.00
C ILE A 641 -29.18 -18.52 28.90
N PRO A 642 -27.95 -18.83 29.31
CA PRO A 642 -27.64 -20.01 30.13
C PRO A 642 -28.39 -19.99 31.45
N ASP A 643 -28.96 -21.17 31.83
CA ASP A 643 -29.77 -21.31 33.05
C ASP A 643 -29.09 -22.12 34.16
N ASP A 644 -27.77 -22.38 34.01
CA ASP A 644 -26.95 -22.99 35.05
C ASP A 644 -26.55 -22.00 36.16
N ASP A 645 -26.03 -22.54 37.26
CA ASP A 645 -25.63 -21.73 38.40
C ASP A 645 -24.40 -20.81 38.07
N GLY A 646 -23.55 -21.21 37.15
CA GLY A 646 -22.40 -20.40 36.72
C GLY A 646 -22.82 -19.11 36.05
N ALA A 647 -23.97 -19.09 35.37
CA ALA A 647 -24.47 -17.90 34.69
C ALA A 647 -25.42 -17.06 35.54
N ALA A 648 -25.54 -17.34 36.86
CA ALA A 648 -26.43 -16.59 37.73
C ALA A 648 -26.12 -15.09 37.78
N HIS A 649 -24.82 -14.72 37.79
CA HIS A 649 -24.37 -13.33 37.81
C HIS A 649 -24.71 -12.60 36.50
N LEU A 650 -24.61 -13.24 35.32
CA LEU A 650 -25.04 -12.69 34.04
C LEU A 650 -26.55 -12.40 34.01
N ARG A 651 -27.36 -13.35 34.48
CA ARG A 651 -28.81 -13.13 34.54
C ARG A 651 -29.18 -12.01 35.51
N SER A 652 -28.49 -11.92 36.64
CA SER A 652 -28.61 -10.81 37.56
C SER A 652 -28.22 -9.48 36.94
N PHE A 653 -27.09 -9.46 36.20
CA PHE A 653 -26.64 -8.28 35.47
C PHE A 653 -27.69 -7.83 34.46
N LEU A 654 -28.20 -8.71 33.59
CA LEU A 654 -29.20 -8.36 32.58
C LEU A 654 -30.49 -7.81 33.21
N LEU A 655 -30.88 -8.37 34.36
CA LEU A 655 -32.05 -7.88 35.09
C LEU A 655 -31.80 -6.45 35.65
N ASN A 656 -30.59 -6.16 36.17
CA ASN A 656 -30.25 -4.91 36.85
C ASN A 656 -29.70 -3.82 35.89
N ALA A 657 -29.50 -4.12 34.60
CA ALA A 657 -28.85 -3.22 33.65
C ALA A 657 -29.67 -1.97 33.34
N SER A 658 -29.67 -1.02 34.26
CA SER A 658 -30.44 0.23 34.16
C SER A 658 -29.96 1.13 33.00
N SER A 659 -28.70 0.96 32.56
CA SER A 659 -28.06 1.75 31.51
C SER A 659 -28.34 1.24 30.09
N LEU A 660 -28.87 0.03 29.87
CA LEU A 660 -29.32 -0.44 28.57
C LEU A 660 -30.43 0.43 28.01
N SER A 661 -30.57 0.55 26.70
CA SER A 661 -31.72 1.13 26.06
C SER A 661 -32.98 0.31 26.40
N GLU A 662 -34.15 0.92 26.36
CA GLU A 662 -35.41 0.23 26.66
C GLU A 662 -35.68 -0.94 25.73
N GLU A 663 -35.30 -0.79 24.44
CA GLU A 663 -35.45 -1.83 23.44
C GLU A 663 -34.54 -3.03 23.75
N ALA A 664 -33.25 -2.78 24.00
CA ALA A 664 -32.30 -3.83 24.34
C ALA A 664 -32.67 -4.52 25.65
N TYR A 665 -33.08 -3.73 26.67
CA TYR A 665 -33.52 -4.25 27.95
C TYR A 665 -34.74 -5.17 27.80
N ARG A 666 -35.74 -4.78 27.00
CA ARG A 666 -36.93 -5.59 26.71
C ARG A 666 -36.56 -6.93 26.06
N ASP A 667 -35.67 -6.90 25.03
CA ASP A 667 -35.29 -8.11 24.32
C ASP A 667 -34.55 -9.10 25.23
N TYR A 668 -33.60 -8.61 26.03
CA TYR A 668 -32.86 -9.46 26.96
C TYR A 668 -33.73 -9.96 28.11
N VAL A 669 -34.59 -9.12 28.66
CA VAL A 669 -35.53 -9.51 29.69
C VAL A 669 -36.51 -10.58 29.15
N ALA A 670 -37.04 -10.40 27.95
CA ALA A 670 -37.91 -11.40 27.34
C ALA A 670 -37.23 -12.77 27.14
N ALA A 671 -35.90 -12.76 26.90
CA ALA A 671 -35.11 -13.99 26.75
C ALA A 671 -34.70 -14.66 28.08
N LEU A 672 -34.84 -14.00 29.24
CA LEU A 672 -34.51 -14.58 30.53
C LEU A 672 -35.26 -15.88 30.78
N PRO A 673 -34.62 -16.96 31.21
CA PRO A 673 -35.27 -18.28 31.31
C PRO A 673 -36.28 -18.39 32.46
N ARG A 674 -36.15 -17.58 33.54
CA ARG A 674 -36.99 -17.66 34.73
C ARG A 674 -37.39 -16.29 35.22
N PRO A 675 -38.60 -16.16 35.87
CA PRO A 675 -38.96 -14.96 36.60
C PRO A 675 -38.10 -14.80 37.86
N PHE A 676 -37.91 -13.56 38.29
CA PHE A 676 -37.17 -13.19 39.48
C PHE A 676 -38.12 -12.87 40.63
N ILE A 677 -37.62 -12.95 41.87
CA ILE A 677 -38.42 -12.83 43.12
C ILE A 677 -38.58 -11.39 43.58
N ALA A 678 -37.85 -10.42 42.97
CA ALA A 678 -37.94 -9.01 43.33
C ALA A 678 -37.62 -8.13 42.09
N PHE A 679 -38.12 -6.90 42.09
CA PHE A 679 -37.70 -5.86 41.15
C PHE A 679 -36.30 -5.40 41.48
N PRO A 680 -35.49 -5.06 40.49
CA PRO A 680 -34.15 -4.46 40.68
C PRO A 680 -34.26 -3.09 41.36
N GLU A 681 -33.36 -2.79 42.26
CA GLU A 681 -33.29 -1.47 42.87
C GLU A 681 -32.87 -0.40 41.87
N GLY A 682 -33.61 0.71 41.79
CA GLY A 682 -33.26 1.85 40.93
C GLY A 682 -33.45 1.66 39.43
N ILE A 683 -34.16 0.60 38.99
CA ILE A 683 -34.32 0.29 37.55
C ILE A 683 -35.19 1.32 36.79
N GLY A 684 -35.96 2.12 37.49
CA GLY A 684 -36.86 3.12 36.90
C GLY A 684 -38.22 2.56 36.45
N PRO A 685 -39.22 3.44 36.25
CA PRO A 685 -40.58 3.03 35.96
C PRO A 685 -40.75 2.34 34.60
N ASP A 686 -40.08 2.84 33.57
CA ASP A 686 -40.21 2.32 32.20
C ASP A 686 -39.72 0.87 32.09
N LYS A 687 -38.55 0.58 32.68
CA LYS A 687 -38.01 -0.78 32.72
C LYS A 687 -38.76 -1.70 33.68
N SER A 688 -39.31 -1.16 34.78
CA SER A 688 -40.21 -1.90 35.63
C SER A 688 -41.51 -2.32 34.88
N GLN A 689 -42.01 -1.46 33.99
CA GLN A 689 -43.10 -1.79 33.10
C GLN A 689 -42.74 -2.91 32.13
N ILE A 690 -41.49 -2.90 31.55
CA ILE A 690 -41.00 -3.99 30.69
C ILE A 690 -40.98 -5.32 31.47
N LEU A 691 -40.45 -5.33 32.69
CA LEU A 691 -40.46 -6.54 33.53
C LEU A 691 -41.85 -7.11 33.79
N ILE A 692 -42.83 -6.23 33.95
CA ILE A 692 -44.22 -6.57 34.11
C ILE A 692 -44.79 -7.16 32.81
N ASP A 693 -44.59 -6.50 31.70
CA ASP A 693 -45.12 -6.90 30.41
C ASP A 693 -44.57 -8.29 29.99
N GLU A 694 -43.28 -8.52 30.22
CA GLU A 694 -42.59 -9.79 29.89
C GLU A 694 -42.76 -10.85 30.99
N GLN A 695 -43.54 -10.56 32.08
CA GLN A 695 -43.84 -11.48 33.18
C GLN A 695 -42.56 -12.07 33.83
N LYS A 696 -41.53 -11.26 33.97
CA LYS A 696 -40.22 -11.69 34.53
C LYS A 696 -40.09 -11.46 36.03
N ILE A 697 -41.12 -10.94 36.67
CA ILE A 697 -41.21 -10.84 38.14
C ILE A 697 -42.27 -11.75 38.62
N VAL A 698 -41.95 -12.55 39.67
CA VAL A 698 -42.92 -13.41 40.33
C VAL A 698 -43.99 -12.53 40.99
N PHE A 699 -45.28 -12.82 40.70
CA PHE A 699 -46.38 -12.09 41.28
C PHE A 699 -46.63 -12.58 42.73
N ALA A 700 -46.23 -11.78 43.68
CA ALA A 700 -46.35 -12.02 45.10
C ALA A 700 -46.73 -10.74 45.86
N LYS A 701 -47.06 -10.85 47.10
CA LYS A 701 -47.36 -9.68 47.91
C LYS A 701 -46.22 -8.71 48.01
N ASP A 702 -45.00 -9.21 48.31
CA ASP A 702 -43.80 -8.40 48.49
C ASP A 702 -43.43 -7.64 47.22
N THR A 703 -43.53 -8.30 46.05
CA THR A 703 -43.26 -7.66 44.73
C THR A 703 -44.31 -6.62 44.35
N PHE A 704 -45.57 -6.83 44.75
CA PHE A 704 -46.62 -5.84 44.53
C PHE A 704 -46.45 -4.62 45.47
N GLU A 705 -46.09 -4.85 46.73
CA GLU A 705 -45.82 -3.78 47.71
C GLU A 705 -44.53 -2.99 47.37
N ALA A 706 -43.57 -3.60 46.72
CA ALA A 706 -42.34 -2.90 46.23
C ALA A 706 -42.66 -1.79 45.22
N LEU A 707 -43.79 -1.88 44.49
CA LEU A 707 -44.28 -0.88 43.58
C LEU A 707 -45.19 0.19 44.23
N ALA A 708 -45.27 0.25 45.58
CA ALA A 708 -46.17 1.15 46.28
C ALA A 708 -45.93 2.65 46.00
N GLY A 709 -44.76 3.02 45.48
CA GLY A 709 -44.43 4.39 45.06
C GLY A 709 -45.00 4.78 43.68
N ASP A 710 -45.43 3.81 42.85
CA ASP A 710 -45.94 4.02 41.49
C ASP A 710 -47.24 3.27 41.27
N ARG A 711 -48.36 4.02 41.29
CA ARG A 711 -49.69 3.47 41.15
C ARG A 711 -49.92 2.83 39.77
N ASP A 712 -49.41 3.40 38.72
CA ASP A 712 -49.63 2.91 37.38
C ASP A 712 -48.92 1.56 37.15
N LEU A 713 -47.70 1.41 37.69
CA LEU A 713 -47.01 0.12 37.67
C LEU A 713 -47.72 -0.94 38.52
N GLN A 714 -48.26 -0.58 39.68
CA GLN A 714 -49.04 -1.52 40.48
C GLN A 714 -50.29 -2.01 39.73
N VAL A 715 -50.98 -1.09 39.06
CA VAL A 715 -52.16 -1.43 38.24
C VAL A 715 -51.77 -2.33 37.08
N SER A 716 -50.71 -2.00 36.36
CA SER A 716 -50.19 -2.80 35.24
C SER A 716 -49.75 -4.20 35.70
N PHE A 717 -49.02 -4.30 36.83
CA PHE A 717 -48.57 -5.56 37.38
C PHE A 717 -49.67 -6.49 37.79
N LEU A 718 -50.71 -5.92 38.43
CA LEU A 718 -51.89 -6.68 38.83
C LEU A 718 -52.76 -7.06 37.61
N ALA A 719 -52.90 -6.17 36.65
CA ALA A 719 -53.65 -6.43 35.43
C ALA A 719 -53.03 -7.61 34.64
N ARG A 720 -51.71 -7.62 34.53
CA ARG A 720 -50.99 -8.70 33.85
C ARG A 720 -51.12 -10.05 34.57
N ASN A 721 -51.29 -10.03 35.90
CA ASN A 721 -51.43 -11.21 36.75
C ASN A 721 -52.84 -11.39 37.34
N ILE A 722 -53.86 -10.85 36.70
CA ILE A 722 -55.23 -10.78 37.20
C ILE A 722 -55.84 -12.14 37.54
N GLU A 723 -55.50 -13.17 36.77
CA GLU A 723 -55.96 -14.54 37.04
C GLU A 723 -55.40 -15.08 38.35
N THR A 724 -54.09 -14.84 38.59
CA THR A 724 -53.41 -15.25 39.83
C THR A 724 -53.98 -14.51 41.04
N TYR A 725 -54.29 -13.24 40.86
CA TYR A 725 -54.97 -12.44 41.89
C TYR A 725 -56.32 -12.99 42.23
N HIS A 726 -57.16 -13.28 41.21
CA HIS A 726 -58.50 -13.86 41.44
C HIS A 726 -58.48 -15.25 42.07
N ALA A 727 -57.35 -16.02 41.89
CA ALA A 727 -57.19 -17.31 42.55
C ALA A 727 -57.09 -17.20 44.06
N GLY A 728 -56.87 -15.97 44.61
CA GLY A 728 -56.97 -15.65 46.04
C GLY A 728 -55.83 -16.11 46.92
N LYS A 729 -54.70 -16.52 46.34
CA LYS A 729 -53.59 -17.09 47.10
C LYS A 729 -52.48 -16.07 47.46
N THR A 730 -52.53 -14.85 46.94
CA THR A 730 -51.48 -13.85 47.03
C THR A 730 -51.54 -12.98 48.27
N GLY A 731 -52.68 -12.91 48.94
CA GLY A 731 -52.87 -12.05 50.14
C GLY A 731 -52.79 -10.54 49.86
N ILE A 732 -52.87 -10.13 48.57
CA ILE A 732 -52.88 -8.73 48.17
C ILE A 732 -54.28 -8.16 48.40
N ALA A 733 -54.40 -7.09 49.16
CA ALA A 733 -55.64 -6.37 49.39
C ALA A 733 -55.62 -5.02 48.64
N ILE A 734 -56.62 -4.76 47.82
CA ILE A 734 -56.79 -3.52 47.08
C ILE A 734 -58.08 -2.85 47.37
N ASP A 735 -58.08 -1.53 47.46
CA ASP A 735 -59.28 -0.72 47.64
C ASP A 735 -60.11 -0.58 46.38
N ASP A 736 -61.25 0.00 46.45
CA ASP A 736 -62.18 0.15 45.34
C ASP A 736 -61.70 1.21 44.33
N ASP A 737 -60.92 2.18 44.76
CA ASP A 737 -60.30 3.15 43.85
C ASP A 737 -59.25 2.43 42.97
N PHE A 738 -58.48 1.53 43.56
CA PHE A 738 -57.53 0.69 42.79
C PHE A 738 -58.29 -0.24 41.83
N LYS A 739 -59.40 -0.86 42.28
CA LYS A 739 -60.14 -1.71 41.37
C LYS A 739 -60.76 -0.92 40.21
N GLU A 740 -61.13 0.35 40.43
CA GLU A 740 -61.61 1.22 39.35
C GLU A 740 -60.55 1.49 38.32
N GLU A 741 -59.26 1.78 38.70
CA GLU A 741 -58.17 1.94 37.83
C GLU A 741 -57.85 0.63 37.08
N LEU A 742 -57.88 -0.49 37.79
CA LEU A 742 -57.58 -1.81 37.20
C LEU A 742 -58.68 -2.22 36.17
N VAL A 743 -59.92 -1.85 36.39
CA VAL A 743 -60.99 -2.06 35.43
C VAL A 743 -60.83 -1.28 34.14
N LYS A 744 -60.08 -0.15 34.17
CA LYS A 744 -59.68 0.64 33.00
C LYS A 744 -58.48 0.04 32.29
N ALA A 745 -57.66 -0.80 32.92
CA ALA A 745 -56.49 -1.45 32.36
C ALA A 745 -56.85 -2.48 31.28
N ASP A 746 -55.83 -2.95 30.56
CA ASP A 746 -56.02 -3.94 29.52
C ASP A 746 -56.15 -5.36 30.08
N ILE A 747 -57.37 -5.70 30.48
CA ILE A 747 -57.79 -7.02 30.99
C ILE A 747 -59.00 -7.50 30.26
N GLU A 748 -59.34 -8.78 30.34
CA GLU A 748 -60.55 -9.34 29.73
C GLU A 748 -61.82 -8.84 30.41
N ASP A 749 -62.87 -8.68 29.65
CA ASP A 749 -64.17 -8.24 30.19
C ASP A 749 -64.70 -9.16 31.27
N ALA A 750 -64.43 -10.46 31.24
CA ALA A 750 -64.78 -11.40 32.29
C ALA A 750 -64.13 -11.07 33.62
N GLN A 751 -62.82 -10.64 33.57
CA GLN A 751 -62.08 -10.25 34.75
C GLN A 751 -62.57 -8.90 35.27
N ARG A 752 -62.83 -7.91 34.35
CA ARG A 752 -63.48 -6.64 34.74
C ARG A 752 -64.79 -6.85 35.51
N HIS A 753 -65.64 -7.77 35.02
CA HIS A 753 -66.84 -8.10 35.63
C HIS A 753 -66.67 -8.70 37.08
N ALA A 754 -65.61 -9.57 37.18
CA ALA A 754 -65.33 -10.16 38.50
C ALA A 754 -64.84 -9.10 39.50
N LEU A 755 -63.99 -8.15 39.08
CA LEU A 755 -63.52 -7.02 39.88
C LEU A 755 -64.67 -6.15 40.31
N ILE A 756 -65.57 -5.75 39.37
CA ILE A 756 -66.79 -4.96 39.70
C ILE A 756 -67.60 -5.67 40.69
N GLY A 757 -67.79 -7.00 40.57
CA GLY A 757 -68.54 -7.80 41.52
C GLY A 757 -67.94 -7.85 42.93
N SER A 758 -66.63 -7.55 43.09
CA SER A 758 -65.93 -7.49 44.35
C SER A 758 -65.90 -6.09 45.01
N MET A 759 -66.31 -5.04 44.25
CA MET A 759 -66.42 -3.66 44.80
C MET A 759 -67.57 -3.47 45.77
N ASP A 760 -67.34 -2.52 46.69
CA ASP A 760 -68.47 -2.01 47.46
C ASP A 760 -69.29 -1.02 46.66
N LEU A 761 -70.30 -1.57 45.99
CA LEU A 761 -71.14 -0.78 45.10
C LEU A 761 -72.14 0.11 45.90
N THR A 762 -72.20 0.04 47.21
CA THR A 762 -73.06 0.93 48.07
C THR A 762 -72.52 2.37 47.98
N THR A 763 -71.32 2.60 47.65
CA THR A 763 -70.67 3.94 47.54
C THR A 763 -70.89 4.60 46.17
N LEU A 764 -71.58 3.94 45.21
CA LEU A 764 -71.80 4.49 43.84
C LEU A 764 -72.47 5.84 43.81
N PRO A 765 -73.50 6.13 44.71
CA PRO A 765 -74.16 7.44 44.75
C PRO A 765 -73.21 8.59 45.11
N ASP A 766 -72.17 8.30 45.86
CA ASP A 766 -71.14 9.28 46.26
C ASP A 766 -69.94 9.38 45.26
N ALA A 767 -69.92 8.44 44.33
CA ALA A 767 -68.85 8.37 43.30
C ALA A 767 -69.45 8.19 41.88
N PRO A 768 -70.15 9.18 41.35
CA PRO A 768 -70.80 9.06 40.02
C PRO A 768 -69.87 8.81 38.88
N GLY A 769 -68.59 9.23 38.95
CA GLY A 769 -67.50 8.92 37.99
C GLY A 769 -67.24 7.42 37.87
N ARG A 770 -67.33 6.67 39.01
CA ARG A 770 -67.22 5.22 39.04
C ARG A 770 -68.33 4.54 38.24
N ALA A 771 -69.58 5.04 38.42
CA ALA A 771 -70.68 4.52 37.66
C ALA A 771 -70.53 4.66 36.17
N ALA A 772 -69.95 5.75 35.69
CA ALA A 772 -69.66 5.98 34.27
C ALA A 772 -68.54 5.02 33.72
N VAL A 773 -67.60 4.58 34.55
CA VAL A 773 -66.58 3.59 34.17
C VAL A 773 -67.20 2.18 34.15
N ILE A 774 -68.02 1.82 35.11
CA ILE A 774 -68.54 0.47 35.26
C ILE A 774 -69.69 0.16 34.30
N ALA A 775 -70.52 1.12 34.00
CA ALA A 775 -71.70 0.92 33.17
C ALA A 775 -71.46 0.34 31.79
N PRO A 776 -70.48 0.84 31.00
CA PRO A 776 -70.17 0.27 29.66
C PRO A 776 -69.68 -1.18 29.73
N ILE A 777 -69.01 -1.55 30.79
CA ILE A 777 -68.44 -2.88 31.00
C ILE A 777 -69.56 -3.88 31.33
N LEU A 778 -70.34 -3.54 32.27
CA LEU A 778 -71.53 -4.35 32.64
C LEU A 778 -72.52 -4.50 31.49
N GLU A 779 -72.58 -3.53 30.64
CA GLU A 779 -73.39 -3.59 29.40
C GLU A 779 -72.88 -4.63 28.42
N ARG A 780 -71.59 -4.62 28.13
CA ARG A 780 -70.95 -5.47 27.11
C ARG A 780 -70.84 -6.94 27.54
N VAL A 781 -70.53 -7.19 28.76
CA VAL A 781 -70.34 -8.55 29.27
C VAL A 781 -71.65 -9.34 29.37
N ASP A 782 -71.70 -10.49 28.67
CA ASP A 782 -72.88 -11.39 28.72
C ASP A 782 -72.87 -12.21 30.03
N ARG A 783 -73.04 -11.49 31.13
CA ARG A 783 -73.14 -12.05 32.48
C ARG A 783 -74.21 -11.29 33.26
N PRO A 784 -74.81 -11.94 34.31
CA PRO A 784 -75.74 -11.26 35.21
C PRO A 784 -75.11 -10.06 35.91
N LEU A 785 -75.84 -9.02 36.17
CA LEU A 785 -75.37 -7.89 36.97
C LEU A 785 -74.96 -8.36 38.36
N PRO A 786 -73.95 -7.72 38.99
CA PRO A 786 -73.61 -7.98 40.37
C PRO A 786 -74.83 -7.64 41.31
N LYS A 787 -74.70 -7.95 42.58
CA LYS A 787 -75.72 -7.58 43.56
C LYS A 787 -75.86 -6.06 43.65
N LEU A 788 -76.92 -5.52 43.14
CA LEU A 788 -77.21 -4.08 43.12
C LEU A 788 -78.55 -3.78 43.79
N SER A 789 -78.68 -2.64 44.48
CA SER A 789 -79.96 -2.06 44.82
C SER A 789 -80.67 -1.43 43.59
N ALA A 790 -81.88 -1.15 43.64
CA ALA A 790 -82.67 -0.48 42.58
C ALA A 790 -82.06 0.91 42.23
N ASP A 791 -81.62 1.66 43.25
CA ASP A 791 -81.04 2.99 43.09
C ASP A 791 -79.65 2.90 42.41
N GLN A 792 -78.80 1.92 42.74
CA GLN A 792 -77.57 1.67 42.12
C GLN A 792 -77.74 1.26 40.63
N ALA A 793 -78.67 0.36 40.38
CA ALA A 793 -78.95 -0.04 38.98
C ALA A 793 -79.45 1.14 38.13
N LYS A 794 -80.25 2.01 38.67
CA LYS A 794 -80.72 3.25 38.04
C LYS A 794 -79.58 4.17 37.75
N LEU A 795 -78.63 4.38 38.69
CA LEU A 795 -77.47 5.23 38.52
C LEU A 795 -76.53 4.71 37.39
N LEU A 796 -76.34 3.38 37.31
CA LEU A 796 -75.53 2.79 36.23
C LEU A 796 -76.25 3.00 34.87
N ILE A 797 -77.54 2.85 34.76
CA ILE A 797 -78.24 3.08 33.50
C ILE A 797 -78.10 4.54 33.08
N GLU A 798 -78.31 5.50 34.01
CA GLU A 798 -78.20 6.92 33.75
C GLU A 798 -76.78 7.31 33.22
N ASN A 799 -75.77 6.66 33.72
CA ASN A 799 -74.33 6.90 33.32
C ASN A 799 -73.91 6.04 32.16
N ALA A 800 -74.65 5.17 31.55
CA ALA A 800 -74.37 4.48 30.35
C ALA A 800 -74.25 5.46 29.15
N GLY A 801 -73.26 5.32 28.31
CA GLY A 801 -72.91 6.33 27.32
C GLY A 801 -73.90 6.55 26.21
N THR A 802 -74.50 5.52 25.67
CA THR A 802 -75.49 5.60 24.55
C THR A 802 -76.86 5.18 24.98
N VAL A 803 -77.85 5.63 24.22
CA VAL A 803 -79.26 5.20 24.48
C VAL A 803 -79.39 3.68 24.36
N ARG A 804 -78.73 3.08 23.42
CA ARG A 804 -78.68 1.62 23.22
C ARG A 804 -78.04 0.92 24.45
N SER A 805 -76.92 1.43 24.96
CA SER A 805 -76.29 0.92 26.20
C SER A 805 -77.26 1.05 27.44
N LYS A 806 -77.95 2.17 27.52
CA LYS A 806 -78.96 2.38 28.58
C LYS A 806 -80.11 1.35 28.50
N ILE A 807 -80.59 1.04 27.35
CA ILE A 807 -81.57 0.01 27.12
C ILE A 807 -81.04 -1.38 27.45
N SER A 808 -79.85 -1.70 26.99
CA SER A 808 -79.19 -2.97 27.30
C SER A 808 -79.01 -3.19 28.80
N LEU A 809 -78.49 -2.20 29.54
CA LEU A 809 -78.46 -2.27 31.03
C LEU A 809 -79.78 -2.32 31.68
N LEU A 810 -80.73 -1.57 31.16
CA LEU A 810 -82.16 -1.61 31.67
C LEU A 810 -82.74 -3.01 31.53
N ASN A 811 -82.50 -3.69 30.41
CA ASN A 811 -82.90 -5.06 30.21
C ASN A 811 -82.30 -6.01 31.22
N LYS A 812 -80.99 -5.89 31.42
CA LYS A 812 -80.26 -6.71 32.42
C LYS A 812 -80.74 -6.46 33.87
N ALA A 813 -81.15 -5.21 34.17
CA ALA A 813 -81.60 -4.79 35.49
C ALA A 813 -83.08 -4.95 35.71
N ASN A 814 -83.90 -5.45 34.75
CA ASN A 814 -85.31 -5.44 34.75
C ASN A 814 -85.92 -5.98 36.06
N LYS A 815 -85.34 -7.04 36.61
CA LYS A 815 -85.79 -7.72 37.82
C LYS A 815 -85.49 -6.95 39.10
N LEU A 816 -84.55 -6.01 39.07
CA LEU A 816 -84.14 -5.22 40.24
C LEU A 816 -84.90 -3.91 40.36
N LEU A 817 -85.51 -3.43 39.32
CA LEU A 817 -86.11 -2.11 39.26
C LEU A 817 -87.60 -2.19 39.49
N PRO A 818 -88.18 -1.42 40.46
CA PRO A 818 -89.62 -1.23 40.60
C PRO A 818 -90.20 -0.55 39.38
N ASP A 819 -91.52 -0.80 39.11
CA ASP A 819 -92.21 -0.23 37.95
C ASP A 819 -92.12 1.30 37.87
N GLU A 820 -92.16 1.97 39.00
CA GLU A 820 -92.05 3.42 39.08
C GLU A 820 -90.63 3.91 38.58
N MET A 821 -89.64 3.21 39.01
CA MET A 821 -88.28 3.54 38.54
C MET A 821 -88.07 3.27 37.02
N VAL A 822 -88.58 2.16 36.54
CA VAL A 822 -88.60 1.85 35.12
C VAL A 822 -89.23 2.99 34.35
N ARG A 823 -90.37 3.46 34.76
CA ARG A 823 -91.08 4.59 34.14
C ARG A 823 -90.32 5.90 34.24
N ALA A 824 -89.66 6.15 35.34
CA ALA A 824 -88.76 7.31 35.48
C ALA A 824 -87.54 7.27 34.53
N ILE A 825 -86.91 6.10 34.45
CA ILE A 825 -85.76 5.92 33.51
C ILE A 825 -86.23 6.10 32.07
N MET A 826 -87.31 5.45 31.70
CA MET A 826 -87.84 5.57 30.35
C MET A 826 -88.25 7.01 30.02
N ALA A 827 -88.78 7.76 30.95
CA ALA A 827 -89.16 9.18 30.75
C ALA A 827 -87.88 10.09 30.57
N ALA A 828 -86.74 9.72 31.12
CA ALA A 828 -85.45 10.45 30.96
C ALA A 828 -84.75 10.14 29.64
N LEU A 829 -85.13 9.08 28.94
CA LEU A 829 -84.56 8.74 27.64
C LEU A 829 -85.11 9.65 26.55
N PRO A 830 -84.32 9.84 25.40
CA PRO A 830 -84.87 10.60 24.29
C PRO A 830 -86.01 9.89 23.61
N GLU A 831 -86.71 10.61 22.75
CA GLU A 831 -87.76 9.99 21.91
C GLU A 831 -87.15 8.88 21.05
N PRO A 832 -87.89 7.76 20.80
CA PRO A 832 -89.28 7.52 21.13
C PRO A 832 -89.50 6.92 22.53
N TYR A 833 -88.50 6.58 23.32
CA TYR A 833 -88.56 5.88 24.60
C TYR A 833 -89.31 6.71 25.67
N SER A 834 -89.06 8.03 25.76
CA SER A 834 -89.79 8.92 26.70
C SER A 834 -91.23 8.99 26.47
N ARG A 835 -91.76 8.55 25.34
CA ARG A 835 -93.16 8.48 25.07
C ARG A 835 -93.82 7.19 25.52
N ILE A 836 -93.06 6.22 26.00
CA ILE A 836 -93.63 4.98 26.57
C ILE A 836 -94.18 5.28 27.98
N ARG A 837 -95.33 5.91 28.01
CA ARG A 837 -96.05 6.29 29.22
C ARG A 837 -97.56 6.13 29.00
N LYS A 838 -98.36 6.09 30.07
CA LYS A 838 -99.81 6.05 29.88
C LYS A 838 -100.34 7.12 28.90
N GLY A 839 -101.10 6.75 27.93
CA GLY A 839 -101.63 7.68 26.95
C GLY A 839 -102.20 7.04 25.67
N TYR A 840 -102.42 7.90 24.62
CA TYR A 840 -102.93 7.43 23.34
C TYR A 840 -101.94 7.44 22.20
N TYR A 841 -100.62 7.78 22.46
CA TYR A 841 -99.60 7.76 21.47
C TYR A 841 -99.10 6.32 21.29
N THR A 842 -98.71 5.97 20.10
CA THR A 842 -98.05 4.66 19.75
C THR A 842 -96.60 4.89 19.37
N PRO A 843 -95.64 4.75 20.30
CA PRO A 843 -94.19 4.86 19.95
C PRO A 843 -93.79 3.76 18.99
N TYR A 844 -92.82 4.09 18.11
CA TYR A 844 -92.16 3.15 17.20
C TYR A 844 -90.74 3.05 17.61
N LEU A 845 -90.21 1.82 17.87
CA LEU A 845 -88.87 1.53 18.20
C LEU A 845 -88.19 0.80 17.02
N GLU A 846 -86.91 1.04 16.79
CA GLU A 846 -86.13 0.27 15.85
C GLU A 846 -86.09 -1.23 16.23
N PRO A 847 -86.08 -2.13 15.26
CA PRO A 847 -86.13 -3.58 15.53
C PRO A 847 -84.82 -4.18 15.97
N THR A 848 -84.12 -3.56 16.97
CA THR A 848 -82.90 -4.10 17.56
C THR A 848 -83.18 -5.19 18.59
N ALA A 849 -82.16 -6.02 18.88
CA ALA A 849 -82.32 -7.09 19.85
C ALA A 849 -82.70 -6.53 21.24
N GLU A 850 -82.00 -5.45 21.63
CA GLU A 850 -82.26 -4.76 22.93
C GLU A 850 -83.66 -4.20 23.03
N ASN A 851 -84.20 -3.65 21.95
CA ASN A 851 -85.56 -3.11 21.88
C ASN A 851 -86.61 -4.22 21.94
N LEU A 852 -86.35 -5.32 21.26
CA LEU A 852 -87.20 -6.50 21.30
C LEU A 852 -87.29 -7.07 22.74
N GLU A 853 -86.20 -7.21 23.42
CA GLU A 853 -86.11 -7.65 24.77
C GLU A 853 -86.83 -6.66 25.71
N LEU A 854 -86.51 -5.35 25.53
CA LEU A 854 -87.20 -4.27 26.30
C LEU A 854 -88.73 -4.41 26.28
N VAL A 855 -89.30 -4.45 25.08
CA VAL A 855 -90.79 -4.48 24.94
C VAL A 855 -91.37 -5.79 25.41
N ALA A 856 -90.67 -6.90 25.29
CA ALA A 856 -91.13 -8.21 25.77
C ALA A 856 -91.34 -8.17 27.28
N TRP A 857 -90.35 -7.77 28.10
CA TRP A 857 -90.46 -7.76 29.51
C TRP A 857 -91.33 -6.57 30.03
N LEU A 858 -91.43 -5.43 29.30
CA LEU A 858 -92.34 -4.36 29.62
C LEU A 858 -93.83 -4.83 29.50
N ASP A 859 -94.11 -5.70 28.58
CA ASP A 859 -95.37 -6.36 28.34
C ASP A 859 -95.69 -7.36 29.47
N ASP A 860 -94.67 -8.27 29.73
CA ASP A 860 -94.81 -9.26 30.85
C ASP A 860 -95.00 -8.60 32.19
N ARG A 861 -94.46 -7.44 32.46
CA ARG A 861 -94.61 -6.67 33.67
C ARG A 861 -95.84 -5.77 33.64
N ASP A 862 -96.62 -5.87 32.62
CA ASP A 862 -97.87 -5.10 32.51
C ASP A 862 -97.64 -3.56 32.53
N ILE A 863 -96.45 -3.09 32.12
CA ILE A 863 -96.12 -1.66 32.03
C ILE A 863 -96.64 -1.05 30.71
N ILE A 864 -96.71 -1.78 29.68
CA ILE A 864 -97.30 -1.48 28.36
C ILE A 864 -98.53 -2.37 28.17
N SER A 865 -99.38 -2.13 27.13
CA SER A 865 -100.57 -2.92 26.85
C SER A 865 -100.35 -4.12 25.98
N SER A 866 -99.52 -3.99 25.02
CA SER A 866 -99.05 -5.00 24.07
C SER A 866 -98.03 -4.38 23.14
N TRP A 867 -97.34 -5.20 22.40
CA TRP A 867 -96.49 -4.77 21.31
C TRP A 867 -96.72 -5.62 20.07
N SER A 868 -96.26 -5.07 18.90
CA SER A 868 -96.25 -5.82 17.63
C SER A 868 -95.22 -5.36 16.72
N ARG A 869 -94.69 -6.24 15.82
CA ARG A 869 -93.75 -5.92 14.82
C ARG A 869 -94.46 -5.52 13.51
N GLY A 870 -94.09 -4.38 12.94
CA GLY A 870 -94.61 -3.88 11.64
C GLY A 870 -94.31 -4.82 10.51
N ILE A 871 -95.29 -5.19 9.70
CA ILE A 871 -95.12 -6.19 8.61
C ILE A 871 -94.21 -5.66 7.46
N LEU A 872 -94.29 -4.37 7.17
CA LEU A 872 -93.56 -3.73 6.06
C LEU A 872 -92.27 -2.97 6.50
N SER A 873 -92.32 -2.28 7.64
CA SER A 873 -91.14 -1.49 8.17
C SER A 873 -90.23 -2.27 9.12
N GLY A 874 -90.74 -3.36 9.69
CA GLY A 874 -90.14 -4.12 10.75
C GLY A 874 -90.06 -3.44 12.08
N ASP A 875 -90.52 -2.19 12.17
CA ASP A 875 -90.47 -1.40 13.44
C ASP A 875 -91.32 -2.03 14.53
N ILE A 876 -90.95 -1.84 15.77
CA ILE A 876 -91.66 -2.33 16.95
C ILE A 876 -92.68 -1.27 17.34
N ARG A 877 -93.98 -1.60 17.25
CA ARG A 877 -95.10 -0.80 17.72
C ARG A 877 -95.37 -1.08 19.21
N VAL A 878 -95.36 -0.07 20.00
CA VAL A 878 -95.65 -0.18 21.41
C VAL A 878 -97.07 0.38 21.72
N ASN A 879 -97.93 -0.45 22.10
CA ASN A 879 -99.26 -0.04 22.50
C ASN A 879 -99.29 0.32 23.99
N LEU A 880 -99.69 1.51 24.31
CA LEU A 880 -99.68 2.03 25.69
C LEU A 880 -100.94 1.72 26.41
N LYS A 881 -100.85 1.63 27.72
CA LYS A 881 -102.09 1.56 28.57
C LYS A 881 -102.82 2.89 28.56
N ARG A 882 -104.13 2.78 28.38
CA ARG A 882 -105.07 3.88 28.56
C ARG A 882 -105.34 3.99 30.06
N ARG A 883 -105.17 5.04 30.72
CA ARG A 883 -105.33 5.29 32.15
C ARG A 883 -105.43 4.07 33.09
#